data_d7b6378d07d67fe2d9d767f802fbd825
#
_entry.id   d7b6378d07d67fe2d9d767f802fbd825
#
_cell.length_a   1.000
_cell.length_b   1.000
_cell.length_c   1.000
_cell.angle_alpha   90.00
_cell.angle_beta   90.00
_cell.angle_gamma   90.00
#
_symmetry.space_group_name_H-M   'P 1'
#
loop_
_entity.id
_entity.type
_entity.pdbx_description
1 polymer ?
#
loop_
_entity_poly.entity_id
_entity_poly.type
_entity_poly.pdbx_seq_one_letter_code
_entity_poly.pdbx_strand_id
1 'polypeptide(L)'
;MELLAPAGNWPAFLAAVENGADAVYLGGAHFSARQSADNFSNEEIARALDYAHLRGRKIYVAVNTLIRDDEFDSALQFIYQIYKLGIDAVIIQDIGLLNAVRQLLPDLKLHASTQMTIHNTDAISLVKKIGVKRVVLAREMTCGEILNLCQNHNDIEIEVFVHGAMCFSYSGQCLFSSIVGGRSGNRGRCAQPCRQSYELMGSSNQRYNTRGNYLLSPSDLSLIDYLTDLKAAGVESLKIEGRMKRAEYVAIVTRVFREALDNLDEEVPISSKNKLRQIFNRNFCTGYFNNDRQALFSPQRPDNRGVYIGNVIIQQSNLLTEILLTEKLNRGDGIEIRTTADHSSALIVSEMFRDDIRVAQAEKGDRITIQLPNSAKSGDQVFKTSDNKLLAEAMKSIEQARLFKIEVDAEVYLVRNEPLKLVLKDDGQHQVTVLTDSKAIMAENTPVDEITLRQKLGRMGNTFFKLRHLNVHGPSNLIVPYTDINRTRRQGLNKLMQLYHPDRVVPEEEFHKNKEKWLSNLSARIAQAEPKMLSVKVNRVNDAYIALQEGADCAYLDMSGIGNRHSISIQELGDLIKWAVDREKEIIPALPRIEKPSDPIDYRKIIEHTGVQKLLAQNLGTVQYCRENNLGFRIDYNLNAFNSFSVDHFIRLGAETVTISPELSCQQIKKLYSPIELLIHGDLII
;
A
#
# COMPACT_ATOMS: atom_id res chain seq x y z
N MET A 1 -0.82 14.11 12.30
CA MET A 1 -0.89 13.22 11.11
C MET A 1 0.25 12.22 11.14
N GLU A 2 -0.04 10.95 10.92
CA GLU A 2 0.94 9.86 10.84
C GLU A 2 1.59 9.83 9.44
N LEU A 3 2.90 9.72 9.35
CA LEU A 3 3.63 9.50 8.10
C LEU A 3 3.90 8.01 7.92
N LEU A 4 3.23 7.38 6.95
CA LEU A 4 3.33 5.97 6.64
C LEU A 4 4.23 5.73 5.42
N ALA A 5 5.42 5.15 5.66
CA ALA A 5 6.41 4.90 4.63
C ALA A 5 6.44 3.43 4.16
N PRO A 6 6.84 3.16 2.90
CA PRO A 6 6.92 1.81 2.35
C PRO A 6 8.23 1.12 2.72
N ALA A 7 8.18 -0.21 2.88
CA ALA A 7 9.38 -1.04 2.88
C ALA A 7 9.17 -2.29 2.02
N GLY A 8 10.03 -2.49 1.02
CA GLY A 8 10.05 -3.69 0.18
C GLY A 8 11.12 -4.69 0.59
N ASN A 9 12.09 -4.26 1.40
CA ASN A 9 13.20 -5.05 1.94
C ASN A 9 13.78 -4.39 3.18
N TRP A 10 14.71 -5.06 3.84
CA TRP A 10 15.34 -4.59 5.08
C TRP A 10 16.04 -3.22 4.96
N PRO A 11 16.85 -2.91 3.92
CA PRO A 11 17.44 -1.57 3.78
C PRO A 11 16.38 -0.45 3.65
N ALA A 12 15.29 -0.69 2.90
CA ALA A 12 14.20 0.26 2.75
C ALA A 12 13.43 0.46 4.07
N PHE A 13 13.30 -0.59 4.88
CA PHE A 13 12.72 -0.50 6.21
C PHE A 13 13.55 0.40 7.14
N LEU A 14 14.87 0.19 7.20
CA LEU A 14 15.76 1.07 7.96
C LEU A 14 15.68 2.51 7.46
N ALA A 15 15.69 2.70 6.14
CA ALA A 15 15.52 4.01 5.52
C ALA A 15 14.24 4.73 5.96
N ALA A 16 13.12 4.03 6.02
CA ALA A 16 11.83 4.59 6.47
C ALA A 16 11.90 5.04 7.93
N VAL A 17 12.33 4.16 8.84
CA VAL A 17 12.36 4.42 10.28
C VAL A 17 13.33 5.56 10.63
N GLU A 18 14.55 5.51 10.11
CA GLU A 18 15.60 6.49 10.43
C GLU A 18 15.40 7.86 9.79
N ASN A 19 14.50 7.97 8.82
CA ASN A 19 14.15 9.25 8.20
C ASN A 19 12.79 9.79 8.64
N GLY A 20 12.23 9.27 9.75
CA GLY A 20 11.13 9.91 10.47
C GLY A 20 9.74 9.40 10.10
N ALA A 21 9.61 8.20 9.55
CA ALA A 21 8.30 7.55 9.45
C ALA A 21 7.73 7.25 10.85
N ASP A 22 6.43 7.51 11.05
CA ASP A 22 5.70 7.13 12.26
C ASP A 22 5.25 5.68 12.20
N ALA A 23 5.00 5.19 10.97
CA ALA A 23 4.66 3.81 10.69
C ALA A 23 5.30 3.34 9.39
N VAL A 24 5.56 2.04 9.28
CA VAL A 24 6.07 1.41 8.06
C VAL A 24 5.12 0.33 7.60
N TYR A 25 4.74 0.32 6.31
CA TYR A 25 4.01 -0.80 5.75
C TYR A 25 4.91 -1.67 4.89
N LEU A 26 4.80 -2.97 5.10
CA LEU A 26 5.58 -3.99 4.42
C LEU A 26 4.69 -5.17 3.98
N GLY A 27 5.23 -6.13 3.27
CA GLY A 27 4.52 -7.34 2.86
C GLY A 27 5.29 -8.59 3.25
N GLY A 28 4.57 -9.65 3.59
CA GLY A 28 5.14 -10.98 3.68
C GLY A 28 5.42 -11.58 2.29
N ALA A 29 6.07 -12.73 2.25
CA ALA A 29 6.40 -13.47 1.02
C ALA A 29 5.17 -13.79 0.15
N HIS A 30 3.98 -13.88 0.77
CA HIS A 30 2.72 -14.19 0.12
C HIS A 30 1.65 -13.13 0.41
N PHE A 31 0.55 -13.16 -0.35
CA PHE A 31 -0.68 -12.37 -0.13
C PHE A 31 -0.51 -10.84 -0.21
N SER A 32 0.56 -10.36 -0.85
CA SER A 32 0.85 -8.93 -0.98
C SER A 32 0.77 -8.44 -2.42
N ALA A 33 0.21 -7.24 -2.64
CA ALA A 33 0.06 -6.60 -3.95
C ALA A 33 1.38 -6.26 -4.67
N ARG A 34 2.53 -6.49 -4.05
CA ARG A 34 3.87 -6.30 -4.63
C ARG A 34 4.69 -7.59 -4.48
N GLN A 35 4.21 -8.68 -5.11
CA GLN A 35 4.92 -9.98 -5.08
C GLN A 35 6.34 -9.93 -5.63
N SER A 36 6.62 -9.00 -6.55
CA SER A 36 7.96 -8.80 -7.14
C SER A 36 8.93 -8.00 -6.26
N ALA A 37 8.52 -7.50 -5.10
CA ALA A 37 9.45 -7.00 -4.09
C ALA A 37 10.11 -8.17 -3.37
N ASP A 38 11.26 -7.95 -2.72
CA ASP A 38 11.95 -9.00 -1.94
C ASP A 38 11.04 -9.52 -0.81
N ASN A 39 10.20 -8.60 -0.24
CA ASN A 39 9.29 -8.85 0.88
C ASN A 39 10.03 -9.38 2.14
N PHE A 40 9.28 -9.72 3.19
CA PHE A 40 9.83 -10.08 4.49
C PHE A 40 9.45 -11.50 4.88
N SER A 41 10.41 -12.28 5.39
CA SER A 41 10.13 -13.53 6.09
C SER A 41 9.53 -13.23 7.48
N ASN A 42 8.98 -14.25 8.14
CA ASN A 42 8.45 -14.08 9.50
C ASN A 42 9.53 -13.65 10.50
N GLU A 43 10.76 -14.15 10.34
CA GLU A 43 11.92 -13.77 11.16
C GLU A 43 12.32 -12.30 10.92
N GLU A 44 12.26 -11.86 9.67
CA GLU A 44 12.52 -10.46 9.32
C GLU A 44 11.41 -9.54 9.82
N ILE A 45 10.13 -9.98 9.77
CA ILE A 45 9.01 -9.24 10.38
C ILE A 45 9.20 -9.11 11.89
N ALA A 46 9.55 -10.20 12.60
CA ALA A 46 9.83 -10.15 14.02
C ALA A 46 10.95 -9.15 14.35
N ARG A 47 12.06 -9.23 13.62
CA ARG A 47 13.17 -8.30 13.77
C ARG A 47 12.78 -6.85 13.45
N ALA A 48 11.92 -6.63 12.45
CA ALA A 48 11.44 -5.31 12.09
C ALA A 48 10.54 -4.72 13.20
N LEU A 49 9.69 -5.56 13.82
CA LEU A 49 8.86 -5.18 14.96
C LEU A 49 9.72 -4.76 16.16
N ASP A 50 10.69 -5.59 16.53
CA ASP A 50 11.64 -5.24 17.60
C ASP A 50 12.28 -3.88 17.33
N TYR A 51 12.78 -3.68 16.10
CA TYR A 51 13.47 -2.44 15.72
C TYR A 51 12.54 -1.22 15.73
N ALA A 52 11.32 -1.35 15.21
CA ALA A 52 10.36 -0.25 15.12
C ALA A 52 9.76 0.10 16.49
N HIS A 53 9.31 -0.89 17.25
CA HIS A 53 8.66 -0.68 18.54
C HIS A 53 9.61 -0.05 19.55
N LEU A 54 10.89 -0.42 19.58
CA LEU A 54 11.91 0.23 20.38
C LEU A 54 12.10 1.72 20.07
N ARG A 55 11.60 2.19 18.92
CA ARG A 55 11.60 3.61 18.51
C ARG A 55 10.21 4.26 18.58
N GLY A 56 9.21 3.55 19.15
CA GLY A 56 7.84 4.00 19.18
C GLY A 56 7.19 4.09 17.79
N ARG A 57 7.68 3.29 16.81
CA ARG A 57 7.15 3.24 15.45
C ARG A 57 6.30 2.00 15.25
N LYS A 58 5.30 2.08 14.35
CA LYS A 58 4.34 1.01 14.07
C LYS A 58 4.69 0.26 12.80
N ILE A 59 4.24 -1.00 12.72
CA ILE A 59 4.34 -1.83 11.51
C ILE A 59 2.97 -2.32 11.08
N TYR A 60 2.65 -2.09 9.80
CA TYR A 60 1.44 -2.58 9.16
C TYR A 60 1.79 -3.58 8.07
N VAL A 61 1.21 -4.78 8.16
CA VAL A 61 1.47 -5.82 7.17
C VAL A 61 0.38 -5.83 6.11
N ALA A 62 0.80 -5.71 4.83
CA ALA A 62 -0.11 -5.74 3.70
C ALA A 62 -0.43 -7.17 3.29
N VAL A 63 -1.68 -7.59 3.53
CA VAL A 63 -2.32 -8.82 3.04
C VAL A 63 -3.42 -8.39 2.07
N ASN A 64 -3.01 -7.64 1.05
CA ASN A 64 -3.90 -6.84 0.21
C ASN A 64 -4.00 -7.38 -1.23
N THR A 65 -4.11 -8.68 -1.37
CA THR A 65 -4.50 -9.36 -2.60
C THR A 65 -5.86 -10.03 -2.41
N LEU A 66 -6.53 -10.34 -3.52
CA LEU A 66 -7.66 -11.26 -3.50
C LEU A 66 -7.15 -12.66 -3.18
N ILE A 67 -7.88 -13.42 -2.39
CA ILE A 67 -7.48 -14.74 -1.89
C ILE A 67 -8.37 -15.81 -2.53
N ARG A 68 -7.77 -16.91 -2.99
CA ARG A 68 -8.53 -18.07 -3.49
C ARG A 68 -8.99 -18.97 -2.33
N ASP A 69 -10.00 -19.78 -2.55
CA ASP A 69 -10.48 -20.75 -1.53
C ASP A 69 -9.37 -21.68 -1.03
N ASP A 70 -8.50 -22.17 -1.94
CA ASP A 70 -7.39 -23.05 -1.59
C ASP A 70 -6.21 -22.34 -0.88
N GLU A 71 -6.20 -21.02 -0.83
CA GLU A 71 -5.22 -20.19 -0.15
C GLU A 71 -5.74 -19.63 1.19
N PHE A 72 -7.05 -19.71 1.42
CA PHE A 72 -7.71 -18.96 2.48
C PHE A 72 -7.22 -19.38 3.88
N ASP A 73 -7.10 -20.69 4.12
CA ASP A 73 -6.55 -21.20 5.39
C ASP A 73 -5.11 -20.74 5.60
N SER A 74 -4.28 -20.80 4.56
CA SER A 74 -2.88 -20.34 4.63
C SER A 74 -2.78 -18.84 4.90
N ALA A 75 -3.69 -18.02 4.35
CA ALA A 75 -3.75 -16.59 4.62
C ALA A 75 -4.13 -16.29 6.08
N LEU A 76 -5.12 -17.00 6.63
CA LEU A 76 -5.49 -16.90 8.04
C LEU A 76 -4.35 -17.33 8.96
N GLN A 77 -3.67 -18.43 8.64
CA GLN A 77 -2.53 -18.92 9.41
C GLN A 77 -1.37 -17.91 9.39
N PHE A 78 -1.06 -17.32 8.23
CA PHE A 78 -0.04 -16.27 8.12
C PHE A 78 -0.41 -15.05 8.98
N ILE A 79 -1.67 -14.58 8.92
CA ILE A 79 -2.13 -13.44 9.73
C ILE A 79 -2.01 -13.76 11.21
N TYR A 80 -2.37 -14.99 11.64
CA TYR A 80 -2.21 -15.39 13.02
C TYR A 80 -0.74 -15.41 13.48
N GLN A 81 0.17 -15.91 12.64
CA GLN A 81 1.62 -15.91 12.94
C GLN A 81 2.14 -14.49 13.18
N ILE A 82 1.83 -13.55 12.28
CA ILE A 82 2.28 -12.16 12.45
C ILE A 82 1.54 -11.43 13.57
N TYR A 83 0.29 -11.81 13.87
CA TYR A 83 -0.44 -11.35 15.04
C TYR A 83 0.29 -11.73 16.34
N LYS A 84 0.73 -12.97 16.47
CA LYS A 84 1.53 -13.43 17.63
C LYS A 84 2.86 -12.68 17.78
N LEU A 85 3.46 -12.23 16.66
CA LEU A 85 4.67 -11.42 16.68
C LEU A 85 4.42 -9.98 17.17
N GLY A 86 3.17 -9.54 17.27
CA GLY A 86 2.82 -8.22 17.78
C GLY A 86 2.68 -7.12 16.72
N ILE A 87 2.30 -7.44 15.46
CA ILE A 87 2.03 -6.41 14.45
C ILE A 87 0.95 -5.43 14.90
N ASP A 88 1.05 -4.18 14.48
CA ASP A 88 0.08 -3.15 14.88
C ASP A 88 -1.22 -3.21 14.09
N ALA A 89 -1.17 -3.54 12.80
CA ALA A 89 -2.35 -3.70 11.95
C ALA A 89 -2.06 -4.54 10.70
N VAL A 90 -3.14 -5.03 10.07
CA VAL A 90 -3.12 -5.62 8.72
C VAL A 90 -3.91 -4.76 7.75
N ILE A 91 -3.39 -4.62 6.51
CA ILE A 91 -4.06 -3.92 5.40
C ILE A 91 -4.65 -4.98 4.48
N ILE A 92 -5.98 -5.05 4.38
CA ILE A 92 -6.71 -6.12 3.67
C ILE A 92 -7.54 -5.54 2.52
N GLN A 93 -7.56 -6.26 1.38
CA GLN A 93 -8.43 -5.99 0.23
C GLN A 93 -9.64 -6.93 0.21
N ASP A 94 -9.43 -8.22 0.44
CA ASP A 94 -10.44 -9.26 0.33
C ASP A 94 -11.46 -9.15 1.47
N ILE A 95 -12.73 -8.94 1.13
CA ILE A 95 -13.79 -8.69 2.12
C ILE A 95 -14.13 -9.95 2.94
N GLY A 96 -14.01 -11.15 2.34
CA GLY A 96 -14.18 -12.41 3.04
C GLY A 96 -13.09 -12.62 4.10
N LEU A 97 -11.83 -12.35 3.73
CA LEU A 97 -10.70 -12.41 4.65
C LEU A 97 -10.82 -11.36 5.76
N LEU A 98 -11.20 -10.13 5.41
CA LEU A 98 -11.40 -9.05 6.38
C LEU A 98 -12.43 -9.43 7.44
N ASN A 99 -13.57 -9.99 7.02
CA ASN A 99 -14.62 -10.46 7.92
C ASN A 99 -14.14 -11.65 8.79
N ALA A 100 -13.41 -12.60 8.22
CA ALA A 100 -12.86 -13.73 8.97
C ALA A 100 -11.87 -13.27 10.06
N VAL A 101 -10.94 -12.38 9.69
CA VAL A 101 -9.93 -11.88 10.64
C VAL A 101 -10.60 -11.09 11.77
N ARG A 102 -11.63 -10.29 11.48
CA ARG A 102 -12.37 -9.57 12.54
C ARG A 102 -13.00 -10.52 13.57
N GLN A 103 -13.54 -11.67 13.11
CA GLN A 103 -14.18 -12.63 14.01
C GLN A 103 -13.17 -13.48 14.78
N LEU A 104 -12.03 -13.81 14.16
CA LEU A 104 -11.02 -14.68 14.76
C LEU A 104 -10.02 -13.93 15.65
N LEU A 105 -9.72 -12.66 15.33
CA LEU A 105 -8.72 -11.82 15.98
C LEU A 105 -9.33 -10.43 16.28
N PRO A 106 -10.23 -10.32 17.24
CA PRO A 106 -11.03 -9.11 17.46
C PRO A 106 -10.22 -7.89 17.93
N ASP A 107 -9.05 -8.09 18.53
CA ASP A 107 -8.13 -7.04 18.99
C ASP A 107 -7.16 -6.56 17.89
N LEU A 108 -7.02 -7.30 16.79
CA LEU A 108 -6.17 -6.88 15.68
C LEU A 108 -6.80 -5.70 14.92
N LYS A 109 -6.04 -4.62 14.73
CA LYS A 109 -6.50 -3.48 13.93
C LYS A 109 -6.54 -3.84 12.46
N LEU A 110 -7.67 -3.54 11.80
CA LEU A 110 -7.90 -3.77 10.38
C LEU A 110 -7.91 -2.45 9.64
N HIS A 111 -7.09 -2.35 8.59
CA HIS A 111 -7.08 -1.24 7.66
C HIS A 111 -7.63 -1.70 6.31
N ALA A 112 -8.66 -1.02 5.80
CA ALA A 112 -9.20 -1.29 4.47
C ALA A 112 -8.20 -0.78 3.42
N SER A 113 -7.78 -1.68 2.53
CA SER A 113 -6.86 -1.33 1.43
C SER A 113 -7.51 -0.35 0.45
N THR A 114 -6.72 0.53 -0.16
CA THR A 114 -7.17 1.35 -1.31
C THR A 114 -7.77 0.51 -2.44
N GLN A 115 -7.38 -0.77 -2.55
CA GLN A 115 -7.90 -1.70 -3.55
C GLN A 115 -9.35 -2.14 -3.28
N MET A 116 -9.94 -1.81 -2.14
CA MET A 116 -11.37 -1.94 -1.88
C MET A 116 -12.20 -0.84 -2.54
N THR A 117 -11.58 0.14 -3.20
CA THR A 117 -12.20 1.22 -3.96
C THR A 117 -13.15 2.08 -3.10
N ILE A 118 -12.78 2.33 -1.84
CA ILE A 118 -13.62 3.14 -0.93
C ILE A 118 -13.47 4.62 -1.29
N HIS A 119 -14.60 5.25 -1.64
CA HIS A 119 -14.64 6.61 -2.18
C HIS A 119 -15.90 7.42 -1.80
N ASN A 120 -16.77 6.86 -0.99
CA ASN A 120 -17.98 7.56 -0.54
C ASN A 120 -18.36 7.20 0.91
N THR A 121 -19.24 8.00 1.50
CA THR A 121 -19.68 7.94 2.89
C THR A 121 -20.29 6.58 3.26
N ASP A 122 -21.13 6.02 2.40
CA ASP A 122 -21.82 4.77 2.70
C ASP A 122 -20.86 3.57 2.69
N ALA A 123 -19.86 3.57 1.80
CA ALA A 123 -18.82 2.55 1.81
C ALA A 123 -17.99 2.58 3.10
N ILE A 124 -17.66 3.78 3.61
CA ILE A 124 -17.00 3.93 4.92
C ILE A 124 -17.92 3.40 6.03
N SER A 125 -19.19 3.75 6.02
CA SER A 125 -20.18 3.26 7.00
C SER A 125 -20.27 1.73 7.00
N LEU A 126 -20.25 1.08 5.83
CA LEU A 126 -20.27 -0.37 5.71
C LEU A 126 -19.02 -1.02 6.35
N VAL A 127 -17.81 -0.60 5.96
CA VAL A 127 -16.59 -1.22 6.47
C VAL A 127 -16.36 -0.92 7.96
N LYS A 128 -16.84 0.22 8.45
CA LYS A 128 -16.85 0.53 9.88
C LYS A 128 -17.72 -0.45 10.67
N LYS A 129 -18.92 -0.82 10.16
CA LYS A 129 -19.78 -1.85 10.77
C LYS A 129 -19.10 -3.22 10.81
N ILE A 130 -18.21 -3.52 9.88
CA ILE A 130 -17.36 -4.74 9.91
C ILE A 130 -16.26 -4.62 10.98
N GLY A 131 -15.93 -3.41 11.45
CA GLY A 131 -14.93 -3.16 12.49
C GLY A 131 -13.57 -2.72 11.96
N VAL A 132 -13.51 -2.18 10.73
CA VAL A 132 -12.32 -1.51 10.20
C VAL A 132 -12.02 -0.26 11.03
N LYS A 133 -10.73 -0.03 11.34
CA LYS A 133 -10.24 1.12 12.10
C LYS A 133 -9.71 2.23 11.22
N ARG A 134 -9.19 1.90 10.03
CA ARG A 134 -8.64 2.86 9.07
C ARG A 134 -9.05 2.52 7.66
N VAL A 135 -9.40 3.53 6.88
CA VAL A 135 -9.71 3.42 5.46
C VAL A 135 -8.62 4.11 4.65
N VAL A 136 -7.96 3.35 3.76
CA VAL A 136 -7.10 3.94 2.73
C VAL A 136 -7.99 4.30 1.54
N LEU A 137 -8.25 5.58 1.34
CA LEU A 137 -9.13 6.04 0.28
C LEU A 137 -8.63 5.64 -1.11
N ALA A 138 -9.55 5.50 -2.05
CA ALA A 138 -9.23 5.45 -3.48
C ALA A 138 -8.43 6.71 -3.88
N ARG A 139 -7.48 6.57 -4.82
CA ARG A 139 -6.60 7.69 -5.25
C ARG A 139 -7.30 8.72 -6.12
N GLU A 140 -8.51 8.42 -6.51
CA GLU A 140 -9.32 9.19 -7.45
C GLU A 140 -10.19 10.25 -6.76
N MET A 141 -9.82 10.64 -5.52
CA MET A 141 -10.54 11.61 -4.71
C MET A 141 -10.00 13.02 -4.86
N THR A 142 -10.92 14.00 -4.91
CA THR A 142 -10.58 15.44 -4.85
C THR A 142 -10.43 15.90 -3.39
N CYS A 143 -9.79 17.05 -3.18
CA CYS A 143 -9.66 17.66 -1.85
C CYS A 143 -11.01 17.84 -1.15
N GLY A 144 -12.02 18.37 -1.87
CA GLY A 144 -13.35 18.59 -1.32
C GLY A 144 -14.08 17.29 -0.94
N GLU A 145 -13.89 16.22 -1.71
CA GLU A 145 -14.45 14.90 -1.39
C GLU A 145 -13.78 14.30 -0.15
N ILE A 146 -12.45 14.42 -0.02
CA ILE A 146 -11.71 13.97 1.18
C ILE A 146 -12.20 14.73 2.42
N LEU A 147 -12.29 16.06 2.34
CA LEU A 147 -12.81 16.89 3.42
C LEU A 147 -14.21 16.45 3.86
N ASN A 148 -15.12 16.23 2.90
CA ASN A 148 -16.47 15.76 3.19
C ASN A 148 -16.48 14.40 3.91
N LEU A 149 -15.64 13.45 3.47
CA LEU A 149 -15.55 12.13 4.12
C LEU A 149 -15.02 12.24 5.55
N CYS A 150 -13.96 13.02 5.78
CA CYS A 150 -13.40 13.21 7.12
C CYS A 150 -14.39 13.88 8.08
N GLN A 151 -15.15 14.88 7.61
CA GLN A 151 -16.17 15.56 8.41
C GLN A 151 -17.34 14.66 8.80
N ASN A 152 -17.76 13.74 7.91
CA ASN A 152 -18.85 12.81 8.17
C ASN A 152 -18.43 11.57 8.98
N HIS A 153 -17.13 11.30 9.10
CA HIS A 153 -16.59 10.10 9.73
C HIS A 153 -15.37 10.41 10.61
N ASN A 154 -15.61 11.12 11.71
CA ASN A 154 -14.56 11.48 12.69
C ASN A 154 -14.19 10.32 13.67
N ASP A 155 -14.81 9.18 13.54
CA ASP A 155 -14.66 8.00 14.39
C ASP A 155 -13.95 6.81 13.68
N ILE A 156 -13.49 7.03 12.45
CA ILE A 156 -12.65 6.11 11.69
C ILE A 156 -11.48 6.87 11.06
N GLU A 157 -10.29 6.33 11.12
CA GLU A 157 -9.10 6.98 10.59
C GLU A 157 -9.10 6.98 9.05
N ILE A 158 -8.85 8.14 8.45
CA ILE A 158 -8.72 8.31 7.00
C ILE A 158 -7.25 8.41 6.61
N GLU A 159 -6.84 7.57 5.66
CA GLU A 159 -5.48 7.52 5.09
C GLU A 159 -5.53 7.86 3.60
N VAL A 160 -4.63 8.74 3.13
CA VAL A 160 -4.51 9.13 1.72
C VAL A 160 -3.08 8.94 1.21
N PHE A 161 -2.95 8.57 -0.08
CA PHE A 161 -1.66 8.60 -0.73
C PHE A 161 -1.23 10.03 -1.03
N VAL A 162 0.04 10.36 -0.71
CA VAL A 162 0.59 11.71 -0.90
C VAL A 162 1.78 11.76 -1.84
N HIS A 163 2.43 10.63 -2.12
CA HIS A 163 3.58 10.59 -3.02
C HIS A 163 3.76 9.23 -3.70
N GLY A 164 4.25 9.25 -4.95
CA GLY A 164 4.69 8.07 -5.69
C GLY A 164 3.77 7.67 -6.82
N ALA A 165 3.88 6.41 -7.27
CA ALA A 165 3.25 5.93 -8.50
C ALA A 165 1.72 5.97 -8.47
N MET A 166 1.11 6.50 -9.53
CA MET A 166 -0.33 6.41 -9.81
C MET A 166 -0.65 5.20 -10.70
N CYS A 167 -1.88 4.69 -10.59
CA CYS A 167 -2.45 3.70 -11.51
C CYS A 167 -3.26 4.39 -12.61
N PHE A 168 -3.35 3.75 -13.79
CA PHE A 168 -4.20 4.22 -14.88
C PHE A 168 -5.68 3.99 -14.56
N SER A 169 -6.03 2.79 -14.12
CA SER A 169 -7.38 2.42 -13.73
C SER A 169 -7.70 2.85 -12.31
N TYR A 170 -8.98 2.95 -11.98
CA TYR A 170 -9.43 3.12 -10.60
C TYR A 170 -8.81 2.11 -9.65
N SER A 171 -8.55 2.54 -8.42
CA SER A 171 -7.92 1.72 -7.38
C SER A 171 -8.68 0.39 -7.18
N GLY A 172 -7.99 -0.75 -7.35
CA GLY A 172 -8.60 -2.08 -7.18
C GLY A 172 -9.45 -2.60 -8.35
N GLN A 173 -9.65 -1.80 -9.41
CA GLN A 173 -10.56 -2.12 -10.52
C GLN A 173 -9.86 -2.55 -11.81
N CYS A 174 -8.53 -2.61 -11.83
CA CYS A 174 -7.77 -2.88 -13.04
C CYS A 174 -7.75 -4.37 -13.40
N LEU A 175 -8.29 -4.72 -14.57
CA LEU A 175 -8.22 -6.05 -15.18
C LEU A 175 -7.21 -6.14 -16.34
N PHE A 176 -6.57 -5.02 -16.72
CA PHE A 176 -5.76 -4.93 -17.92
C PHE A 176 -4.63 -5.96 -17.96
N SER A 177 -3.84 -6.03 -16.88
CA SER A 177 -2.72 -6.98 -16.79
C SER A 177 -3.17 -8.45 -16.74
N SER A 178 -4.35 -8.73 -16.22
CA SER A 178 -4.93 -10.08 -16.19
C SER A 178 -5.36 -10.53 -17.58
N ILE A 179 -6.11 -9.70 -18.28
CA ILE A 179 -6.72 -10.04 -19.57
C ILE A 179 -5.66 -10.15 -20.66
N VAL A 180 -4.74 -9.17 -20.73
CA VAL A 180 -3.71 -9.12 -21.78
C VAL A 180 -2.57 -10.11 -21.53
N GLY A 181 -2.19 -10.33 -20.26
CA GLY A 181 -0.97 -11.07 -19.92
C GLY A 181 -1.15 -12.19 -18.89
N GLY A 182 -2.37 -12.52 -18.45
CA GLY A 182 -2.63 -13.54 -17.43
C GLY A 182 -2.01 -13.23 -16.06
N ARG A 183 -1.65 -11.97 -15.80
CA ARG A 183 -0.96 -11.53 -14.58
C ARG A 183 -1.82 -10.55 -13.79
N SER A 184 -2.62 -11.07 -12.86
CA SER A 184 -3.55 -10.26 -12.07
C SER A 184 -2.87 -9.19 -11.22
N GLY A 185 -3.26 -7.93 -11.42
CA GLY A 185 -2.88 -6.81 -10.56
C GLY A 185 -3.48 -6.93 -9.16
N ASN A 186 -4.70 -7.44 -9.04
CA ASN A 186 -5.40 -7.68 -7.78
C ASN A 186 -4.80 -8.86 -6.98
N ARG A 187 -3.93 -9.64 -7.64
CA ARG A 187 -3.16 -10.73 -7.05
C ARG A 187 -1.66 -10.42 -6.92
N GLY A 188 -1.29 -9.13 -7.01
CA GLY A 188 0.08 -8.66 -6.81
C GLY A 188 1.04 -8.92 -7.97
N ARG A 189 0.57 -9.31 -9.15
CA ARG A 189 1.38 -9.75 -10.29
C ARG A 189 1.32 -8.82 -11.50
N CYS A 190 0.92 -7.55 -11.31
CA CYS A 190 0.77 -6.57 -12.38
C CYS A 190 2.04 -6.43 -13.23
N ALA A 191 1.90 -6.63 -14.56
CA ALA A 191 2.98 -6.46 -15.53
C ALA A 191 3.16 -5.01 -16.00
N GLN A 192 2.34 -4.08 -15.50
CA GLN A 192 2.33 -2.66 -15.88
C GLN A 192 2.09 -2.43 -17.38
N PRO A 193 1.07 -3.05 -18.03
CA PRO A 193 0.80 -2.82 -19.44
C PRO A 193 0.52 -1.34 -19.76
N CYS A 194 -0.08 -0.58 -18.84
CA CYS A 194 -0.30 0.87 -18.99
C CYS A 194 1.01 1.69 -19.17
N ARG A 195 2.18 1.09 -18.89
CA ARG A 195 3.50 1.72 -19.08
C ARG A 195 4.18 1.33 -20.40
N GLN A 196 3.48 0.61 -21.26
CA GLN A 196 3.97 0.23 -22.58
C GLN A 196 3.63 1.30 -23.65
N SER A 197 4.27 1.19 -24.80
CA SER A 197 4.02 2.06 -25.96
C SER A 197 2.73 1.62 -26.67
N TYR A 198 1.88 2.58 -27.03
CA TYR A 198 0.61 2.39 -27.73
C TYR A 198 0.45 3.39 -28.86
N GLU A 199 -0.27 2.99 -29.90
CA GLU A 199 -0.72 3.84 -30.99
C GLU A 199 -2.23 4.06 -30.90
N LEU A 200 -2.67 5.29 -31.08
CA LEU A 200 -4.09 5.62 -31.13
C LEU A 200 -4.59 5.49 -32.56
N MET A 201 -5.53 4.55 -32.78
CA MET A 201 -6.12 4.27 -34.11
C MET A 201 -7.58 4.69 -34.10
N GLY A 202 -8.02 5.27 -35.20
CA GLY A 202 -9.42 5.54 -35.49
C GLY A 202 -10.15 4.33 -36.07
N SER A 203 -11.48 4.40 -36.16
CA SER A 203 -12.34 3.33 -36.69
C SER A 203 -12.03 2.91 -38.13
N SER A 204 -11.41 3.79 -38.91
CA SER A 204 -10.96 3.56 -40.29
C SER A 204 -9.48 3.17 -40.41
N ASN A 205 -8.87 2.66 -39.35
CA ASN A 205 -7.44 2.39 -39.22
C ASN A 205 -6.54 3.64 -39.43
N GLN A 206 -7.09 4.82 -39.28
CA GLN A 206 -6.34 6.04 -39.28
C GLN A 206 -5.53 6.18 -38.01
N ARG A 207 -4.21 6.38 -38.12
CA ARG A 207 -3.32 6.65 -36.98
C ARG A 207 -3.43 8.14 -36.60
N TYR A 208 -3.68 8.40 -35.31
CA TYR A 208 -3.67 9.76 -34.77
C TYR A 208 -2.26 10.14 -34.31
N ASN A 209 -1.87 11.37 -34.61
CA ASN A 209 -0.63 11.91 -34.06
C ASN A 209 -0.83 12.28 -32.60
N THR A 210 0.02 11.76 -31.72
CA THR A 210 -0.03 11.95 -30.29
C THR A 210 1.23 12.62 -29.76
N ARG A 211 1.17 13.23 -28.56
CA ARG A 211 2.33 13.90 -27.93
C ARG A 211 3.40 12.93 -27.39
N GLY A 212 3.29 11.65 -27.67
CA GLY A 212 4.19 10.58 -27.24
C GLY A 212 3.48 9.23 -27.35
N ASN A 213 4.22 8.13 -27.14
CA ASN A 213 3.72 6.77 -27.36
C ASN A 213 3.22 6.09 -26.09
N TYR A 214 3.52 6.62 -24.91
CA TYR A 214 3.12 6.02 -23.62
C TYR A 214 1.78 6.60 -23.15
N LEU A 215 0.75 6.45 -23.97
CA LEU A 215 -0.53 7.14 -23.85
C LEU A 215 -1.25 6.91 -22.54
N LEU A 216 -1.06 5.72 -21.94
CA LEU A 216 -1.71 5.29 -20.70
C LEU A 216 -0.79 5.43 -19.46
N SER A 217 0.43 6.00 -19.62
CA SER A 217 1.40 6.08 -18.54
C SER A 217 1.09 7.24 -17.58
N PRO A 218 0.65 7.00 -16.32
CA PRO A 218 0.40 8.09 -15.37
C PRO A 218 1.69 8.77 -14.91
N SER A 219 1.60 10.04 -14.59
CA SER A 219 2.59 10.79 -13.81
C SER A 219 2.66 10.25 -12.36
N ASP A 220 3.68 10.63 -11.61
CA ASP A 220 3.76 10.32 -10.18
C ASP A 220 3.00 11.37 -9.36
N LEU A 221 2.32 10.92 -8.31
CA LEU A 221 1.65 11.79 -7.34
C LEU A 221 2.68 12.54 -6.50
N SER A 222 2.44 13.82 -6.23
CA SER A 222 3.12 14.56 -5.17
C SER A 222 2.19 15.63 -4.60
N LEU A 223 1.77 15.46 -3.35
CA LEU A 223 0.94 16.39 -2.59
C LEU A 223 1.74 17.12 -1.50
N ILE A 224 3.05 17.29 -1.71
CA ILE A 224 3.94 17.90 -0.72
C ILE A 224 3.54 19.35 -0.36
N ASP A 225 2.92 20.04 -1.30
CA ASP A 225 2.45 21.43 -1.15
C ASP A 225 1.06 21.55 -0.53
N TYR A 226 0.38 20.43 -0.24
CA TYR A 226 -1.00 20.36 0.22
C TYR A 226 -1.15 19.68 1.59
N LEU A 227 -0.06 19.58 2.36
CA LEU A 227 -0.08 18.91 3.68
C LEU A 227 -0.94 19.67 4.69
N THR A 228 -0.95 21.00 4.62
CA THR A 228 -1.80 21.87 5.45
C THR A 228 -3.28 21.66 5.14
N ASP A 229 -3.64 21.55 3.85
CA ASP A 229 -5.03 21.28 3.43
C ASP A 229 -5.49 19.91 3.89
N LEU A 230 -4.64 18.88 3.77
CA LEU A 230 -4.94 17.53 4.24
C LEU A 230 -5.10 17.47 5.76
N LYS A 231 -4.29 18.24 6.52
CA LYS A 231 -4.44 18.35 7.97
C LYS A 231 -5.74 19.05 8.34
N ALA A 232 -6.06 20.14 7.67
CA ALA A 232 -7.30 20.89 7.88
C ALA A 232 -8.54 20.06 7.51
N ALA A 233 -8.44 19.19 6.51
CA ALA A 233 -9.48 18.26 6.14
C ALA A 233 -9.72 17.17 7.20
N GLY A 234 -8.79 16.90 8.12
CA GLY A 234 -8.91 15.87 9.16
C GLY A 234 -8.31 14.52 8.77
N VAL A 235 -7.41 14.49 7.77
CA VAL A 235 -6.69 13.27 7.40
C VAL A 235 -5.72 12.86 8.51
N GLU A 236 -5.78 11.62 8.98
CA GLU A 236 -4.92 11.10 10.06
C GLU A 236 -3.62 10.48 9.56
N SER A 237 -3.60 9.88 8.35
CA SER A 237 -2.42 9.18 7.84
C SER A 237 -2.09 9.56 6.41
N LEU A 238 -0.81 9.84 6.16
CA LEU A 238 -0.23 10.19 4.86
C LEU A 238 0.65 9.05 4.37
N LYS A 239 0.26 8.44 3.25
CA LYS A 239 0.93 7.25 2.71
C LYS A 239 1.83 7.56 1.53
N ILE A 240 3.08 7.13 1.63
CA ILE A 240 4.04 7.16 0.53
C ILE A 240 3.97 5.82 -0.23
N GLU A 241 3.76 5.85 -1.56
CA GLU A 241 3.91 4.65 -2.42
C GLU A 241 5.39 4.46 -2.79
N GLY A 242 5.87 3.20 -2.70
CA GLY A 242 7.27 2.95 -3.02
C GLY A 242 7.84 1.60 -2.63
N ARG A 243 7.03 0.56 -2.37
CA ARG A 243 7.52 -0.78 -1.98
C ARG A 243 8.48 -1.43 -2.99
N MET A 244 8.40 -1.02 -4.28
CA MET A 244 9.30 -1.47 -5.34
C MET A 244 10.49 -0.51 -5.55
N LYS A 245 10.68 0.47 -4.68
CA LYS A 245 11.72 1.48 -4.79
C LYS A 245 12.94 1.12 -3.94
N ARG A 246 14.11 1.66 -4.34
CA ARG A 246 15.36 1.51 -3.57
C ARG A 246 15.27 2.21 -2.22
N ALA A 247 16.11 1.80 -1.29
CA ALA A 247 16.18 2.37 0.05
C ALA A 247 16.47 3.88 0.04
N GLU A 248 17.28 4.35 -0.90
CA GLU A 248 17.61 5.79 -1.05
C GLU A 248 16.38 6.63 -1.39
N TYR A 249 15.48 6.11 -2.23
CA TYR A 249 14.20 6.77 -2.51
C TYR A 249 13.37 6.86 -1.23
N VAL A 250 13.25 5.77 -0.49
CA VAL A 250 12.48 5.75 0.75
C VAL A 250 13.06 6.74 1.76
N ALA A 251 14.40 6.78 1.92
CA ALA A 251 15.07 7.69 2.82
C ALA A 251 14.78 9.16 2.49
N ILE A 252 15.00 9.57 1.24
CA ILE A 252 14.85 10.98 0.84
C ILE A 252 13.39 11.41 0.86
N VAL A 253 12.47 10.59 0.32
CA VAL A 253 11.04 10.95 0.28
C VAL A 253 10.50 11.04 1.71
N THR A 254 10.77 10.05 2.57
CA THR A 254 10.30 10.07 3.95
C THR A 254 10.83 11.29 4.71
N ARG A 255 12.13 11.60 4.58
CA ARG A 255 12.74 12.77 5.24
C ARG A 255 12.09 14.07 4.79
N VAL A 256 11.93 14.28 3.49
CA VAL A 256 11.35 15.51 2.95
C VAL A 256 9.91 15.69 3.44
N PHE A 257 9.11 14.63 3.45
CA PHE A 257 7.74 14.69 3.98
C PHE A 257 7.72 14.88 5.51
N ARG A 258 8.68 14.29 6.24
CA ARG A 258 8.81 14.49 7.70
C ARG A 258 9.16 15.96 8.02
N GLU A 259 10.17 16.50 7.35
CA GLU A 259 10.56 17.91 7.51
C GLU A 259 9.40 18.87 7.20
N ALA A 260 8.64 18.59 6.13
CA ALA A 260 7.47 19.39 5.79
C ALA A 260 6.31 19.25 6.79
N LEU A 261 6.12 18.06 7.37
CA LEU A 261 5.11 17.82 8.41
C LEU A 261 5.46 18.48 9.75
N ASP A 262 6.75 18.58 10.07
CA ASP A 262 7.22 19.22 11.30
C ASP A 262 7.15 20.76 11.18
N ASN A 263 7.10 21.32 9.96
CA ASN A 263 7.09 22.75 9.66
C ASN A 263 5.89 23.13 8.77
N LEU A 264 4.68 22.70 9.12
CA LEU A 264 3.47 22.88 8.31
C LEU A 264 3.07 24.33 8.04
N ASP A 265 3.52 25.25 8.89
CA ASP A 265 3.25 26.69 8.77
C ASP A 265 4.22 27.39 7.80
N GLU A 266 5.23 26.69 7.28
CA GLU A 266 6.23 27.19 6.36
C GLU A 266 6.02 26.63 4.95
N GLU A 267 6.41 27.41 3.93
CA GLU A 267 6.46 26.89 2.57
C GLU A 267 7.57 25.84 2.44
N VAL A 268 7.25 24.72 1.78
CA VAL A 268 8.24 23.68 1.52
C VAL A 268 9.37 24.24 0.63
N PRO A 269 10.63 24.20 1.07
CA PRO A 269 11.75 24.77 0.35
C PRO A 269 11.88 24.15 -1.06
N ILE A 270 12.23 24.99 -2.04
CA ILE A 270 12.47 24.55 -3.43
C ILE A 270 13.57 23.46 -3.48
N SER A 271 14.58 23.58 -2.61
CA SER A 271 15.65 22.56 -2.47
C SER A 271 15.09 21.17 -2.11
N SER A 272 14.12 21.11 -1.20
CA SER A 272 13.45 19.86 -0.79
C SER A 272 12.60 19.28 -1.93
N LYS A 273 11.86 20.13 -2.65
CA LYS A 273 11.12 19.71 -3.86
C LYS A 273 12.06 19.19 -4.96
N ASN A 274 13.24 19.81 -5.12
CA ASN A 274 14.26 19.36 -6.07
C ASN A 274 14.86 17.99 -5.67
N LYS A 275 15.05 17.71 -4.36
CA LYS A 275 15.46 16.37 -3.89
C LYS A 275 14.43 15.30 -4.31
N LEU A 276 13.13 15.56 -4.19
CA LEU A 276 12.07 14.64 -4.65
C LEU A 276 12.15 14.40 -6.16
N ARG A 277 12.32 15.46 -6.96
CA ARG A 277 12.48 15.34 -8.43
C ARG A 277 13.72 14.57 -8.82
N GLN A 278 14.81 14.78 -8.09
CA GLN A 278 16.10 14.18 -8.39
C GLN A 278 16.17 12.69 -8.02
N ILE A 279 15.56 12.30 -6.88
CA ILE A 279 15.64 10.90 -6.46
C ILE A 279 14.85 9.95 -7.37
N PHE A 280 13.70 10.37 -7.85
CA PHE A 280 12.90 9.69 -8.88
C PHE A 280 11.67 10.50 -9.26
N ASN A 281 11.41 10.69 -10.57
CA ASN A 281 10.14 11.25 -11.04
C ASN A 281 9.78 10.79 -12.45
N ARG A 282 8.47 10.66 -12.72
CA ARG A 282 7.86 10.46 -14.03
C ARG A 282 6.98 11.65 -14.45
N ASN A 283 7.37 12.83 -14.09
CA ASN A 283 6.64 14.05 -13.81
C ASN A 283 5.83 13.92 -12.50
N PHE A 284 5.63 15.06 -11.84
CA PHE A 284 4.72 15.12 -10.70
C PHE A 284 3.38 15.73 -11.12
N CYS A 285 2.31 15.19 -10.56
CA CYS A 285 0.97 15.73 -10.64
C CYS A 285 0.31 15.68 -9.26
N THR A 286 -0.78 16.40 -9.09
CA THR A 286 -1.63 16.34 -7.89
C THR A 286 -2.66 15.22 -7.95
N GLY A 287 -2.57 14.35 -8.95
CA GLY A 287 -3.59 13.32 -9.17
C GLY A 287 -4.96 13.95 -9.44
N TYR A 288 -5.97 13.44 -8.76
CA TYR A 288 -7.33 13.99 -8.81
C TYR A 288 -7.57 15.08 -7.75
N PHE A 289 -6.61 15.32 -6.85
CA PHE A 289 -6.78 16.19 -5.68
C PHE A 289 -7.26 17.60 -6.05
N ASN A 290 -6.66 18.22 -7.06
CA ASN A 290 -7.03 19.53 -7.59
C ASN A 290 -7.91 19.47 -8.85
N ASN A 291 -8.40 18.30 -9.23
CA ASN A 291 -9.17 18.06 -10.46
C ASN A 291 -8.42 18.45 -11.77
N ASP A 292 -7.09 18.57 -11.73
CA ASP A 292 -6.25 18.80 -12.91
C ASP A 292 -5.96 17.48 -13.64
N ARG A 293 -6.83 17.15 -14.59
CA ARG A 293 -6.73 15.92 -15.39
C ARG A 293 -5.64 15.98 -16.46
N GLN A 294 -5.16 17.16 -16.85
CA GLN A 294 -4.17 17.29 -17.93
C GLN A 294 -2.79 16.81 -17.50
N ALA A 295 -2.42 17.02 -16.23
CA ALA A 295 -1.15 16.59 -15.68
C ALA A 295 -1.09 15.10 -15.31
N LEU A 296 -2.21 14.37 -15.38
CA LEU A 296 -2.30 12.97 -14.95
C LEU A 296 -1.39 12.03 -15.75
N PHE A 297 -1.09 12.35 -17.00
CA PHE A 297 -0.36 11.46 -17.91
C PHE A 297 1.00 12.01 -18.31
N SER A 298 1.96 11.11 -18.49
CA SER A 298 3.33 11.36 -18.96
C SER A 298 3.60 10.53 -20.22
N PRO A 299 3.07 10.97 -21.40
CA PRO A 299 3.09 10.15 -22.60
C PRO A 299 4.46 10.03 -23.27
N GLN A 300 5.44 10.86 -22.88
CA GLN A 300 6.78 10.83 -23.48
C GLN A 300 7.63 9.67 -22.94
N ARG A 301 7.52 9.34 -21.64
CA ARG A 301 8.34 8.31 -20.98
C ARG A 301 7.63 7.64 -19.81
N PRO A 302 7.81 6.32 -19.63
CA PRO A 302 7.22 5.56 -18.52
C PRO A 302 8.15 5.42 -17.31
N ASP A 303 9.43 5.84 -17.44
CA ASP A 303 10.52 5.66 -16.50
C ASP A 303 10.96 6.98 -15.84
N ASN A 304 12.09 6.96 -15.11
CA ASN A 304 12.65 8.15 -14.47
C ASN A 304 13.05 9.20 -15.47
N ARG A 305 12.48 10.40 -15.35
CA ARG A 305 12.80 11.53 -16.24
C ARG A 305 14.11 12.24 -15.89
N GLY A 306 14.57 12.12 -14.65
CA GLY A 306 15.68 12.94 -14.15
C GLY A 306 15.33 14.43 -14.09
N VAL A 307 16.33 15.25 -13.83
CA VAL A 307 16.24 16.73 -13.81
C VAL A 307 17.01 17.30 -14.98
N TYR A 308 16.38 18.19 -15.74
CA TYR A 308 17.06 18.91 -16.82
C TYR A 308 18.19 19.77 -16.26
N ILE A 309 19.40 19.63 -16.83
CA ILE A 309 20.61 20.31 -16.35
C ILE A 309 21.40 21.03 -17.43
N GLY A 310 20.93 21.06 -18.70
CA GLY A 310 21.63 21.79 -19.75
C GLY A 310 21.42 21.23 -21.14
N ASN A 311 22.15 21.78 -22.08
CA ASN A 311 22.14 21.39 -23.48
C ASN A 311 23.54 21.12 -24.01
N VAL A 312 23.63 20.21 -24.95
CA VAL A 312 24.82 19.99 -25.77
C VAL A 312 25.05 21.23 -26.64
N ILE A 313 26.26 21.77 -26.63
CA ILE A 313 26.69 22.88 -27.46
C ILE A 313 27.29 22.34 -28.74
N ILE A 314 28.30 21.48 -28.62
CA ILE A 314 29.00 20.87 -29.75
C ILE A 314 29.56 19.50 -29.34
N GLN A 315 29.66 18.60 -30.30
CA GLN A 315 30.37 17.35 -30.14
C GLN A 315 31.47 17.24 -31.21
N GLN A 316 32.67 16.87 -30.77
CA GLN A 316 33.82 16.61 -31.62
C GLN A 316 33.76 15.19 -32.18
N SER A 317 34.57 14.92 -33.23
CA SER A 317 34.61 13.61 -33.91
C SER A 317 35.01 12.44 -33.00
N ASN A 318 35.71 12.72 -31.90
CA ASN A 318 36.12 11.75 -30.88
C ASN A 318 35.07 11.57 -29.74
N LEU A 319 33.84 12.05 -29.96
CA LEU A 319 32.74 12.00 -28.98
C LEU A 319 32.97 12.87 -27.71
N LEU A 320 33.99 13.71 -27.66
CA LEU A 320 34.11 14.76 -26.66
C LEU A 320 33.00 15.78 -26.89
N THR A 321 32.19 16.03 -25.87
CA THR A 321 30.96 16.81 -25.97
C THR A 321 30.99 17.96 -24.99
N GLU A 322 30.85 19.17 -25.51
CA GLU A 322 30.69 20.38 -24.70
C GLU A 322 29.23 20.58 -24.33
N ILE A 323 28.96 20.79 -23.04
CA ILE A 323 27.63 20.97 -22.44
C ILE A 323 27.61 22.30 -21.70
N LEU A 324 26.58 23.12 -21.95
CA LEU A 324 26.28 24.30 -21.14
C LEU A 324 25.31 23.89 -20.01
N LEU A 325 25.75 24.04 -18.78
CA LEU A 325 24.98 23.68 -17.60
C LEU A 325 23.98 24.77 -17.19
N THR A 326 22.77 24.37 -16.86
CA THR A 326 21.75 25.18 -16.20
C THR A 326 21.58 24.84 -14.73
N GLU A 327 22.14 23.75 -14.30
CA GLU A 327 22.16 23.25 -12.93
C GLU A 327 23.51 22.58 -12.61
N LYS A 328 23.81 22.43 -11.33
CA LYS A 328 25.03 21.81 -10.84
C LYS A 328 25.21 20.35 -11.26
N LEU A 329 26.42 19.98 -11.64
CA LEU A 329 26.84 18.61 -11.95
C LEU A 329 28.11 18.21 -11.16
N ASN A 330 28.12 17.00 -10.60
CA ASN A 330 29.27 16.45 -9.88
C ASN A 330 29.81 15.20 -10.59
N ARG A 331 31.06 14.90 -10.38
CA ARG A 331 31.63 13.61 -10.74
C ARG A 331 30.91 12.50 -9.96
N GLY A 332 30.52 11.42 -10.64
CA GLY A 332 29.73 10.33 -10.09
C GLY A 332 28.24 10.49 -10.30
N ASP A 333 27.74 11.66 -10.76
CA ASP A 333 26.35 11.80 -11.14
C ASP A 333 26.06 11.00 -12.42
N GLY A 334 24.85 10.44 -12.51
CA GLY A 334 24.35 9.83 -13.74
C GLY A 334 23.64 10.86 -14.60
N ILE A 335 23.98 10.90 -15.87
CA ILE A 335 23.31 11.77 -16.85
C ILE A 335 22.78 10.98 -18.03
N GLU A 336 21.77 11.54 -18.68
CA GLU A 336 21.19 11.06 -19.93
C GLU A 336 21.07 12.22 -20.91
N ILE A 337 21.62 12.05 -22.12
CA ILE A 337 21.46 13.00 -23.22
C ILE A 337 20.36 12.47 -24.12
N ARG A 338 19.34 13.28 -24.36
CA ARG A 338 18.17 12.94 -25.15
C ARG A 338 18.24 13.66 -26.48
N THR A 339 18.35 12.87 -27.52
CA THR A 339 18.30 13.34 -28.88
C THR A 339 16.86 13.41 -29.38
N THR A 340 16.61 14.16 -30.44
CA THR A 340 15.30 14.23 -31.13
C THR A 340 14.92 12.91 -31.81
N ALA A 341 15.87 11.99 -32.02
CA ALA A 341 15.64 10.61 -32.43
C ALA A 341 15.53 9.69 -31.21
N ASP A 342 14.91 8.51 -31.34
CA ASP A 342 14.65 7.52 -30.26
C ASP A 342 15.91 6.98 -29.55
N HIS A 343 17.05 7.64 -29.66
CA HIS A 343 18.32 7.26 -29.07
C HIS A 343 18.68 8.20 -27.94
N SER A 344 18.84 7.64 -26.74
CA SER A 344 19.41 8.35 -25.60
C SER A 344 20.81 7.79 -25.28
N SER A 345 21.71 8.65 -24.81
CA SER A 345 23.04 8.28 -24.35
C SER A 345 23.08 8.49 -22.83
N ALA A 346 23.18 7.41 -22.07
CA ALA A 346 23.25 7.47 -20.61
C ALA A 346 24.63 7.04 -20.11
N LEU A 347 25.18 7.76 -19.13
CA LEU A 347 26.47 7.45 -18.51
C LEU A 347 26.56 7.97 -17.07
N ILE A 348 27.54 7.44 -16.34
CA ILE A 348 28.00 8.04 -15.08
C ILE A 348 29.17 8.94 -15.40
N VAL A 349 29.14 10.19 -14.96
CA VAL A 349 30.21 11.17 -15.18
C VAL A 349 31.44 10.76 -14.40
N SER A 350 32.38 10.07 -15.06
CA SER A 350 33.66 9.68 -14.48
C SER A 350 34.65 10.82 -14.47
N GLU A 351 34.69 11.61 -15.54
CA GLU A 351 35.53 12.77 -15.73
C GLU A 351 34.77 13.89 -16.44
N MET A 352 35.09 15.13 -16.06
CA MET A 352 34.63 16.33 -16.75
C MET A 352 35.72 17.39 -16.72
N PHE A 353 35.75 18.19 -17.76
CA PHE A 353 36.77 19.24 -17.93
C PHE A 353 36.05 20.59 -18.11
N ARG A 354 36.64 21.63 -17.55
CA ARG A 354 36.31 23.02 -17.78
C ARG A 354 37.55 23.76 -18.21
N ASP A 355 37.55 24.33 -19.41
CA ASP A 355 38.71 24.97 -20.01
C ASP A 355 39.97 24.06 -19.99
N ASP A 356 39.79 22.79 -20.40
CA ASP A 356 40.76 21.69 -20.40
C ASP A 356 41.30 21.29 -18.99
N ILE A 357 40.81 21.89 -17.92
CA ILE A 357 41.17 21.53 -16.56
C ILE A 357 40.13 20.53 -16.02
N ARG A 358 40.63 19.37 -15.54
CA ARG A 358 39.79 18.38 -14.88
C ARG A 358 39.20 18.92 -13.60
N VAL A 359 37.87 18.85 -13.49
CA VAL A 359 37.11 19.32 -12.34
C VAL A 359 36.25 18.19 -11.73
N ALA A 360 36.06 18.23 -10.42
CA ALA A 360 35.18 17.30 -9.72
C ALA A 360 33.71 17.78 -9.64
N GLN A 361 33.50 19.07 -9.89
CA GLN A 361 32.21 19.74 -9.77
C GLN A 361 32.15 20.91 -10.75
N ALA A 362 30.99 21.14 -11.33
CA ALA A 362 30.69 22.28 -12.19
C ALA A 362 29.36 22.91 -11.75
N GLU A 363 29.26 24.22 -11.87
CA GLU A 363 28.10 25.00 -11.43
C GLU A 363 27.23 25.43 -12.61
N LYS A 364 26.06 25.99 -12.29
CA LYS A 364 25.18 26.61 -13.27
C LYS A 364 25.92 27.68 -14.07
N GLY A 365 25.84 27.64 -15.40
CA GLY A 365 26.49 28.55 -16.31
C GLY A 365 27.86 28.07 -16.83
N ASP A 366 28.45 27.04 -16.19
CA ASP A 366 29.71 26.48 -16.66
C ASP A 366 29.53 25.75 -18.00
N ARG A 367 30.55 25.84 -18.85
CA ARG A 367 30.75 24.96 -20.00
C ARG A 367 31.69 23.85 -19.61
N ILE A 368 31.22 22.62 -19.80
CA ILE A 368 32.02 21.43 -19.48
C ILE A 368 32.15 20.53 -20.69
N THR A 369 33.27 19.84 -20.78
CA THR A 369 33.52 18.81 -21.77
C THR A 369 33.54 17.44 -21.09
N ILE A 370 32.76 16.50 -21.65
CA ILE A 370 32.72 15.10 -21.22
C ILE A 370 32.81 14.15 -22.40
N GLN A 371 33.33 12.94 -22.18
CA GLN A 371 33.34 11.87 -23.18
C GLN A 371 31.99 11.14 -23.14
N LEU A 372 31.27 11.14 -24.28
CA LEU A 372 30.02 10.37 -24.43
C LEU A 372 30.28 8.99 -25.03
N PRO A 373 29.42 7.98 -24.76
CA PRO A 373 29.47 6.68 -25.42
C PRO A 373 28.89 6.70 -26.83
N ASN A 374 28.02 7.66 -27.16
CA ASN A 374 27.33 7.76 -28.45
C ASN A 374 27.31 9.21 -28.96
N SER A 375 26.92 9.36 -30.24
CA SER A 375 26.80 10.69 -30.89
C SER A 375 25.65 11.51 -30.26
N ALA A 376 25.91 12.82 -30.13
CA ALA A 376 24.94 13.82 -29.72
C ALA A 376 24.99 15.01 -30.71
N LYS A 377 23.93 15.81 -30.75
CA LYS A 377 23.80 16.99 -31.59
C LYS A 377 23.71 18.25 -30.76
N SER A 378 24.11 19.38 -31.33
CA SER A 378 23.87 20.68 -30.72
C SER A 378 22.38 20.88 -30.46
N GLY A 379 22.03 21.32 -29.25
CA GLY A 379 20.68 21.49 -28.76
C GLY A 379 20.07 20.29 -28.07
N ASP A 380 20.70 19.10 -28.12
CA ASP A 380 20.23 17.93 -27.37
C ASP A 380 20.20 18.23 -25.86
N GLN A 381 19.13 17.78 -25.21
CA GLN A 381 18.91 18.07 -23.78
C GLN A 381 19.64 17.08 -22.89
N VAL A 382 20.25 17.60 -21.83
CA VAL A 382 20.97 16.82 -20.81
C VAL A 382 20.14 16.76 -19.53
N PHE A 383 19.92 15.54 -19.05
CA PHE A 383 19.18 15.28 -17.81
C PHE A 383 20.07 14.56 -16.79
N LYS A 384 20.04 15.02 -15.53
CA LYS A 384 20.66 14.30 -14.41
C LYS A 384 19.67 13.25 -13.89
N THR A 385 19.99 11.97 -14.11
CA THR A 385 19.14 10.82 -13.74
C THR A 385 19.46 10.24 -12.37
N SER A 386 20.68 10.50 -11.84
CA SER A 386 21.05 10.21 -10.46
C SER A 386 22.01 11.26 -9.92
N ASP A 387 21.89 11.57 -8.64
CA ASP A 387 22.75 12.51 -7.92
C ASP A 387 23.55 11.75 -6.86
N ASN A 388 24.86 11.65 -7.06
CA ASN A 388 25.74 10.84 -6.23
C ASN A 388 25.79 11.36 -4.78
N LYS A 389 25.74 12.67 -4.58
CA LYS A 389 25.74 13.26 -3.22
C LYS A 389 24.44 12.97 -2.48
N LEU A 390 23.30 13.07 -3.16
CA LEU A 390 21.99 12.76 -2.60
C LEU A 390 21.88 11.27 -2.23
N LEU A 391 22.38 10.39 -3.09
CA LEU A 391 22.42 8.95 -2.80
C LEU A 391 23.33 8.64 -1.60
N ALA A 392 24.51 9.27 -1.50
CA ALA A 392 25.41 9.11 -0.35
C ALA A 392 24.77 9.65 0.95
N GLU A 393 24.07 10.78 0.90
CA GLU A 393 23.29 11.32 2.03
C GLU A 393 22.23 10.33 2.51
N ALA A 394 21.50 9.71 1.58
CA ALA A 394 20.50 8.70 1.91
C ALA A 394 21.12 7.46 2.57
N MET A 395 22.21 6.93 2.00
CA MET A 395 22.90 5.75 2.51
C MET A 395 23.47 5.97 3.91
N LYS A 396 23.99 7.16 4.20
CA LYS A 396 24.53 7.50 5.52
C LYS A 396 23.50 7.32 6.64
N SER A 397 22.22 7.69 6.41
CA SER A 397 21.15 7.49 7.39
C SER A 397 20.88 6.00 7.67
N ILE A 398 20.96 5.17 6.63
CA ILE A 398 20.78 3.70 6.73
C ILE A 398 21.96 3.03 7.48
N GLU A 399 23.18 3.51 7.25
CA GLU A 399 24.36 3.01 7.95
C GLU A 399 24.36 3.36 9.44
N GLN A 400 23.94 4.58 9.78
CA GLN A 400 23.80 5.03 11.17
C GLN A 400 22.76 4.21 11.94
N ALA A 401 21.75 3.68 11.28
CA ALA A 401 20.75 2.78 11.85
C ALA A 401 21.36 1.56 12.57
N ARG A 402 22.49 1.07 12.09
CA ARG A 402 23.19 -0.09 12.68
C ARG A 402 23.77 0.18 14.06
N LEU A 403 23.97 1.45 14.42
CA LEU A 403 24.61 1.86 15.68
C LEU A 403 23.61 2.03 16.84
N PHE A 404 22.32 1.97 16.54
CA PHE A 404 21.30 2.19 17.55
C PHE A 404 21.26 1.08 18.59
N LYS A 405 21.34 1.46 19.86
CA LYS A 405 21.20 0.59 21.02
C LYS A 405 20.43 1.34 22.13
N ILE A 406 19.49 0.67 22.76
CA ILE A 406 18.85 1.17 23.97
C ILE A 406 19.73 0.86 25.18
N GLU A 407 20.00 1.85 25.98
CA GLU A 407 20.74 1.68 27.22
C GLU A 407 19.87 1.02 28.31
N VAL A 408 20.47 0.06 28.99
CA VAL A 408 19.80 -0.72 30.05
C VAL A 408 20.69 -0.73 31.30
N ASP A 409 20.08 -0.40 32.43
CA ASP A 409 20.69 -0.57 33.74
C ASP A 409 20.35 -1.96 34.30
N ALA A 410 21.33 -2.59 34.93
CA ALA A 410 21.19 -3.89 35.54
C ALA A 410 21.44 -3.83 37.04
N GLU A 411 20.55 -4.41 37.82
CA GLU A 411 20.76 -4.67 39.27
C GLU A 411 20.84 -6.17 39.48
N VAL A 412 21.86 -6.62 40.19
CA VAL A 412 22.07 -8.02 40.51
C VAL A 412 22.00 -8.16 42.02
N TYR A 413 21.16 -9.08 42.52
CA TYR A 413 21.06 -9.41 43.89
C TYR A 413 21.56 -10.86 44.14
N LEU A 414 22.58 -10.98 44.97
CA LEU A 414 23.20 -12.25 45.38
C LEU A 414 22.91 -12.50 46.85
N VAL A 415 22.16 -13.58 47.16
CA VAL A 415 21.86 -14.03 48.51
C VAL A 415 22.23 -15.52 48.61
N ARG A 416 22.92 -15.91 49.65
CA ARG A 416 23.36 -17.31 49.85
C ARG A 416 22.15 -18.24 49.90
N ASN A 417 22.23 -19.35 49.14
CA ASN A 417 21.20 -20.39 49.02
C ASN A 417 19.91 -19.92 48.31
N GLU A 418 19.92 -18.73 47.66
CA GLU A 418 18.84 -18.24 46.80
C GLU A 418 19.29 -18.11 45.37
N PRO A 419 18.39 -18.18 44.37
CA PRO A 419 18.72 -17.84 42.98
C PRO A 419 19.22 -16.40 42.83
N LEU A 420 20.20 -16.15 41.95
CA LEU A 420 20.58 -14.78 41.58
C LEU A 420 19.37 -14.10 40.99
N LYS A 421 19.03 -12.93 41.48
CA LYS A 421 17.98 -12.05 40.93
C LYS A 421 18.62 -10.98 40.05
N LEU A 422 18.24 -10.97 38.77
CA LEU A 422 18.60 -9.93 37.80
C LEU A 422 17.40 -9.04 37.55
N VAL A 423 17.57 -7.74 37.75
CA VAL A 423 16.60 -6.70 37.36
C VAL A 423 17.20 -5.89 36.22
N LEU A 424 16.51 -5.78 35.10
CA LEU A 424 16.87 -4.94 33.99
C LEU A 424 15.86 -3.80 33.87
N LYS A 425 16.37 -2.58 33.63
CA LYS A 425 15.55 -1.37 33.50
C LYS A 425 16.07 -0.50 32.37
N ASP A 426 15.18 0.00 31.51
CA ASP A 426 15.50 0.96 30.46
C ASP A 426 15.11 2.40 30.83
N ASP A 427 15.43 3.36 29.95
CA ASP A 427 15.04 4.77 30.12
C ASP A 427 13.52 5.00 29.93
N GLY A 428 12.82 4.07 29.27
CA GLY A 428 11.37 4.09 29.05
C GLY A 428 10.53 3.64 30.24
N GLN A 429 11.15 3.41 31.41
CA GLN A 429 10.54 2.91 32.63
C GLN A 429 10.09 1.44 32.58
N HIS A 430 10.43 0.67 31.53
CA HIS A 430 10.20 -0.76 31.54
C HIS A 430 11.19 -1.45 32.47
N GLN A 431 10.68 -2.35 33.29
CA GLN A 431 11.47 -3.11 34.23
C GLN A 431 11.06 -4.57 34.21
N VAL A 432 12.04 -5.46 34.18
CA VAL A 432 11.83 -6.91 34.27
C VAL A 432 12.72 -7.51 35.31
N THR A 433 12.23 -8.56 35.97
CA THR A 433 12.97 -9.36 36.97
C THR A 433 13.05 -10.80 36.47
N VAL A 434 14.24 -11.37 36.54
CA VAL A 434 14.51 -12.78 36.20
C VAL A 434 15.41 -13.41 37.25
N LEU A 435 15.17 -14.66 37.52
CA LEU A 435 15.94 -15.46 38.49
C LEU A 435 16.78 -16.51 37.72
N THR A 436 17.95 -16.87 38.27
CA THR A 436 18.71 -18.03 37.79
C THR A 436 18.03 -19.32 38.26
N ASP A 437 18.26 -20.41 37.53
CA ASP A 437 17.78 -21.75 37.95
C ASP A 437 18.58 -22.27 39.15
N SER A 438 19.89 -22.00 39.17
CA SER A 438 20.78 -22.39 40.26
C SER A 438 20.77 -21.36 41.41
N LYS A 439 20.92 -21.84 42.60
CA LYS A 439 21.12 -21.02 43.82
C LYS A 439 22.59 -20.56 43.91
N ALA A 440 22.78 -19.37 44.46
CA ALA A 440 24.11 -18.87 44.79
C ALA A 440 24.67 -19.61 46.00
N ILE A 441 25.86 -20.19 45.88
CA ILE A 441 26.56 -20.93 46.93
C ILE A 441 27.88 -20.27 47.26
N MET A 442 28.48 -20.64 48.37
CA MET A 442 29.82 -20.20 48.72
C MET A 442 30.81 -20.67 47.64
N ALA A 443 31.67 -19.78 47.21
CA ALA A 443 32.74 -20.11 46.26
C ALA A 443 33.88 -20.86 46.95
N GLU A 444 34.29 -22.00 46.45
CA GLU A 444 35.45 -22.72 46.93
C GLU A 444 36.77 -22.12 46.43
N ASN A 445 36.80 -21.59 45.23
CA ASN A 445 37.98 -21.00 44.59
C ASN A 445 37.78 -19.56 44.15
N THR A 446 36.97 -19.34 43.10
CA THR A 446 36.79 -18.01 42.48
C THR A 446 35.34 -17.56 42.56
N PRO A 447 35.00 -16.57 43.39
CA PRO A 447 33.66 -15.99 43.41
C PRO A 447 33.35 -15.22 42.16
N VAL A 448 32.05 -14.95 41.95
CA VAL A 448 31.60 -14.08 40.85
C VAL A 448 31.77 -12.63 41.29
N ASP A 449 32.75 -11.94 40.75
CA ASP A 449 32.97 -10.53 41.02
C ASP A 449 32.18 -9.61 40.06
N GLU A 450 32.13 -8.32 40.34
CA GLU A 450 31.44 -7.31 39.55
C GLU A 450 32.01 -7.22 38.12
N ILE A 451 33.33 -7.38 37.97
CA ILE A 451 34.02 -7.31 36.65
C ILE A 451 33.50 -8.43 35.74
N THR A 452 33.45 -9.67 36.32
CA THR A 452 32.95 -10.84 35.60
C THR A 452 31.44 -10.70 35.30
N LEU A 453 30.62 -10.22 36.24
CA LEU A 453 29.20 -9.93 35.97
C LEU A 453 29.04 -8.92 34.86
N ARG A 454 29.78 -7.81 34.88
CA ARG A 454 29.75 -6.79 33.81
C ARG A 454 30.13 -7.36 32.46
N GLN A 455 31.15 -8.22 32.41
CA GLN A 455 31.54 -8.89 31.15
C GLN A 455 30.45 -9.87 30.65
N LYS A 456 29.84 -10.65 31.54
CA LYS A 456 28.81 -11.64 31.14
C LYS A 456 27.49 -10.97 30.80
N LEU A 457 27.01 -10.02 31.58
CA LEU A 457 25.78 -9.28 31.36
C LEU A 457 25.91 -8.29 30.20
N GLY A 458 27.09 -7.68 30.02
CA GLY A 458 27.35 -6.75 28.90
C GLY A 458 27.47 -7.40 27.51
N ARG A 459 27.48 -8.75 27.42
CA ARG A 459 27.45 -9.46 26.12
C ARG A 459 26.08 -9.42 25.45
N MET A 460 25.65 -8.20 25.03
CA MET A 460 24.36 -7.92 24.41
C MET A 460 24.47 -7.69 22.89
N GLY A 461 25.60 -8.05 22.25
CA GLY A 461 25.95 -7.67 20.88
C GLY A 461 24.92 -7.99 19.80
N ASN A 462 24.19 -9.10 19.93
CA ASN A 462 23.16 -9.53 18.97
C ASN A 462 21.76 -9.01 19.30
N THR A 463 21.62 -8.06 20.26
CA THR A 463 20.35 -7.45 20.64
C THR A 463 20.38 -5.96 20.39
N PHE A 464 19.25 -5.30 20.47
CA PHE A 464 19.13 -3.83 20.39
C PHE A 464 19.47 -3.14 21.73
N PHE A 465 19.97 -3.85 22.71
CA PHE A 465 20.29 -3.33 24.04
C PHE A 465 21.80 -3.20 24.26
N LYS A 466 22.17 -2.29 25.18
CA LYS A 466 23.54 -2.06 25.64
C LYS A 466 23.51 -1.81 27.15
N LEU A 467 24.35 -2.52 27.90
CA LEU A 467 24.49 -2.32 29.34
C LEU A 467 25.14 -0.94 29.61
N ARG A 468 24.46 -0.09 30.37
CA ARG A 468 24.95 1.22 30.83
C ARG A 468 25.55 1.08 32.23
N HIS A 469 24.72 0.82 33.22
CA HIS A 469 25.14 0.67 34.60
C HIS A 469 24.89 -0.73 35.11
N LEU A 470 25.75 -1.20 36.01
CA LEU A 470 25.58 -2.44 36.75
C LEU A 470 25.76 -2.17 38.25
N ASN A 471 24.77 -2.46 39.04
CA ASN A 471 24.81 -2.44 40.49
C ASN A 471 24.72 -3.86 41.02
N VAL A 472 25.63 -4.25 41.91
CA VAL A 472 25.66 -5.58 42.52
C VAL A 472 25.40 -5.46 44.02
N HIS A 473 24.40 -6.17 44.49
CA HIS A 473 24.00 -6.21 45.90
C HIS A 473 24.22 -7.61 46.45
N GLY A 474 24.93 -7.71 47.54
CA GLY A 474 25.19 -8.97 48.25
C GLY A 474 26.68 -9.23 48.54
N PRO A 475 27.01 -10.35 49.20
CA PRO A 475 28.37 -10.68 49.54
C PRO A 475 29.20 -11.10 48.34
N SER A 476 30.47 -10.72 48.33
CA SER A 476 31.43 -10.95 47.21
C SER A 476 32.02 -12.37 47.14
N ASN A 477 31.61 -13.27 48.02
CA ASN A 477 32.17 -14.62 48.14
C ASN A 477 31.23 -15.71 47.60
N LEU A 478 30.23 -15.35 46.83
CA LEU A 478 29.26 -16.28 46.25
C LEU A 478 29.61 -16.60 44.78
N ILE A 479 29.16 -17.77 44.32
CA ILE A 479 29.27 -18.21 42.93
C ILE A 479 27.91 -18.68 42.40
N VAL A 480 27.66 -18.38 41.14
CA VAL A 480 26.55 -18.90 40.31
C VAL A 480 27.13 -19.34 38.96
N PRO A 481 26.69 -20.46 38.37
CA PRO A 481 27.19 -20.93 37.11
C PRO A 481 27.08 -19.84 36.00
N TYR A 482 28.14 -19.61 35.27
CA TYR A 482 28.16 -18.61 34.17
C TYR A 482 27.14 -18.92 33.08
N THR A 483 26.84 -20.21 32.86
CA THR A 483 25.78 -20.64 31.92
C THR A 483 24.42 -20.08 32.32
N ASP A 484 24.12 -20.08 33.64
CA ASP A 484 22.86 -19.58 34.17
C ASP A 484 22.79 -18.07 34.10
N ILE A 485 23.87 -17.34 34.41
CA ILE A 485 23.95 -15.89 34.22
C ILE A 485 23.68 -15.51 32.78
N ASN A 486 24.29 -16.22 31.81
CA ASN A 486 24.08 -15.97 30.39
C ASN A 486 22.65 -16.30 29.95
N ARG A 487 22.01 -17.33 30.51
CA ARG A 487 20.61 -17.69 30.22
C ARG A 487 19.68 -16.63 30.78
N THR A 488 19.87 -16.25 32.06
CA THR A 488 19.07 -15.23 32.75
C THR A 488 19.15 -13.88 32.05
N ARG A 489 20.35 -13.46 31.58
CA ARG A 489 20.49 -12.26 30.74
C ARG A 489 19.62 -12.36 29.50
N ARG A 490 19.68 -13.46 28.74
CA ARG A 490 18.88 -13.65 27.51
C ARG A 490 17.39 -13.62 27.81
N GLN A 491 16.96 -14.30 28.86
CA GLN A 491 15.56 -14.29 29.31
C GLN A 491 15.10 -12.89 29.72
N GLY A 492 15.95 -12.14 30.44
CA GLY A 492 15.66 -10.77 30.85
C GLY A 492 15.50 -9.82 29.66
N LEU A 493 16.43 -9.88 28.70
CA LEU A 493 16.35 -9.05 27.49
C LEU A 493 15.14 -9.39 26.61
N ASN A 494 14.80 -10.68 26.50
CA ASN A 494 13.60 -11.09 25.77
C ASN A 494 12.31 -10.60 26.46
N LYS A 495 12.22 -10.72 27.80
CA LYS A 495 11.09 -10.18 28.56
C LYS A 495 10.99 -8.66 28.43
N LEU A 496 12.14 -7.95 28.47
CA LEU A 496 12.17 -6.51 28.31
C LEU A 496 11.68 -6.11 26.90
N MET A 497 12.09 -6.83 25.87
CA MET A 497 11.63 -6.63 24.50
C MET A 497 10.11 -6.83 24.37
N GLN A 498 9.56 -7.86 25.03
CA GLN A 498 8.12 -8.12 25.00
C GLN A 498 7.26 -6.96 25.52
N LEU A 499 7.77 -6.15 26.44
CA LEU A 499 7.05 -4.98 26.97
C LEU A 499 6.87 -3.85 25.93
N TYR A 500 7.62 -3.89 24.83
CA TYR A 500 7.46 -2.95 23.72
C TYR A 500 6.42 -3.41 22.69
N HIS A 501 6.03 -4.69 22.72
CA HIS A 501 5.03 -5.22 21.79
C HIS A 501 3.62 -5.15 22.39
N PRO A 502 2.58 -4.98 21.57
CA PRO A 502 1.21 -5.04 22.04
C PRO A 502 0.86 -6.44 22.57
N ASP A 503 0.14 -6.48 23.68
CA ASP A 503 -0.42 -7.72 24.20
C ASP A 503 -1.38 -8.37 23.21
N ARG A 504 -1.32 -9.71 23.11
CA ARG A 504 -2.19 -10.50 22.23
C ARG A 504 -3.04 -11.44 23.06
N VAL A 505 -4.37 -11.31 22.88
CA VAL A 505 -5.36 -11.98 23.75
C VAL A 505 -5.80 -13.34 23.25
N VAL A 506 -5.64 -13.65 21.94
CA VAL A 506 -6.16 -14.89 21.37
C VAL A 506 -5.08 -16.00 21.37
N PRO A 507 -5.23 -17.04 22.25
CA PRO A 507 -4.32 -18.20 22.27
C PRO A 507 -4.40 -19.03 20.98
N GLU A 508 -3.35 -19.81 20.70
CA GLU A 508 -3.25 -20.61 19.49
C GLU A 508 -4.34 -21.70 19.41
N GLU A 509 -4.59 -22.38 20.50
CA GLU A 509 -5.64 -23.42 20.56
C GLU A 509 -7.03 -22.82 20.30
N GLU A 510 -7.32 -21.66 20.87
CA GLU A 510 -8.58 -20.96 20.66
C GLU A 510 -8.72 -20.50 19.21
N PHE A 511 -7.66 -19.91 18.63
CA PHE A 511 -7.67 -19.51 17.23
C PHE A 511 -7.96 -20.70 16.31
N HIS A 512 -7.27 -21.82 16.46
CA HIS A 512 -7.49 -23.02 15.63
C HIS A 512 -8.91 -23.56 15.76
N LYS A 513 -9.41 -23.69 16.98
CA LYS A 513 -10.78 -24.14 17.25
C LYS A 513 -11.82 -23.23 16.59
N ASN A 514 -11.67 -21.91 16.77
CA ASN A 514 -12.59 -20.94 16.20
C ASN A 514 -12.48 -20.88 14.68
N LYS A 515 -11.28 -21.01 14.10
CA LYS A 515 -11.04 -21.09 12.68
C LYS A 515 -11.73 -22.31 12.05
N GLU A 516 -11.55 -23.50 12.62
CA GLU A 516 -12.21 -24.72 12.12
C GLU A 516 -13.74 -24.59 12.16
N LYS A 517 -14.27 -24.08 13.27
CA LYS A 517 -15.70 -23.82 13.39
C LYS A 517 -16.18 -22.79 12.36
N TRP A 518 -15.40 -21.75 12.11
CA TRP A 518 -15.74 -20.69 11.13
C TRP A 518 -15.74 -21.24 9.71
N LEU A 519 -14.73 -22.04 9.34
CA LEU A 519 -14.62 -22.70 8.03
C LEU A 519 -15.76 -23.73 7.82
N SER A 520 -16.08 -24.54 8.83
CA SER A 520 -17.15 -25.55 8.72
C SER A 520 -18.55 -24.95 8.56
N ASN A 521 -18.82 -23.80 9.15
CA ASN A 521 -20.09 -23.09 9.01
C ASN A 521 -20.41 -22.67 7.57
N LEU A 522 -19.39 -22.48 6.72
CA LEU A 522 -19.57 -22.19 5.31
C LEU A 522 -20.04 -23.42 4.53
N SER A 523 -19.43 -24.58 4.79
CA SER A 523 -19.74 -25.86 4.10
C SER A 523 -21.18 -26.33 4.31
N ALA A 524 -21.79 -25.97 5.44
CA ALA A 524 -23.17 -26.33 5.77
C ALA A 524 -24.25 -25.56 4.98
N ARG A 525 -23.88 -24.57 4.19
CA ARG A 525 -24.79 -23.65 3.50
C ARG A 525 -24.85 -23.85 1.99
N ILE A 526 -24.58 -25.06 1.50
CA ILE A 526 -24.73 -25.37 0.08
C ILE A 526 -26.21 -25.19 -0.29
N ALA A 527 -26.49 -24.12 -1.05
CA ALA A 527 -27.84 -23.78 -1.46
C ALA A 527 -28.43 -24.86 -2.39
N GLN A 528 -29.74 -25.03 -2.34
CA GLN A 528 -30.49 -25.76 -3.35
C GLN A 528 -30.22 -25.13 -4.72
N ALA A 529 -30.14 -25.96 -5.75
CA ALA A 529 -29.95 -25.48 -7.12
C ALA A 529 -31.11 -24.56 -7.52
N GLU A 530 -30.82 -23.28 -7.66
CA GLU A 530 -31.77 -22.31 -8.19
C GLU A 530 -31.92 -22.44 -9.71
N PRO A 531 -33.06 -22.03 -10.29
CA PRO A 531 -33.23 -22.02 -11.74
C PRO A 531 -32.17 -21.16 -12.40
N LYS A 532 -31.65 -21.60 -13.53
CA LYS A 532 -30.68 -20.83 -14.32
C LYS A 532 -31.40 -19.64 -14.94
N MET A 533 -30.91 -18.44 -14.66
CA MET A 533 -31.40 -17.19 -15.22
C MET A 533 -30.39 -16.59 -16.20
N LEU A 534 -30.88 -15.97 -17.25
CA LEU A 534 -30.09 -15.20 -18.19
C LEU A 534 -30.28 -13.71 -17.91
N SER A 535 -29.22 -13.06 -17.42
CA SER A 535 -29.20 -11.61 -17.20
C SER A 535 -28.39 -10.90 -18.29
N VAL A 536 -28.85 -9.76 -18.76
CA VAL A 536 -28.15 -8.96 -19.79
C VAL A 536 -27.89 -7.55 -19.25
N LYS A 537 -26.64 -7.10 -19.24
CA LYS A 537 -26.26 -5.74 -18.84
C LYS A 537 -26.17 -4.83 -20.07
N VAL A 538 -26.94 -3.75 -20.06
CA VAL A 538 -27.05 -2.77 -21.15
C VAL A 538 -26.96 -1.35 -20.64
N ASN A 539 -26.67 -0.37 -21.52
CA ASN A 539 -26.58 1.04 -21.17
C ASN A 539 -27.64 1.94 -21.85
N ARG A 540 -28.62 1.34 -22.54
CA ARG A 540 -29.73 2.05 -23.17
C ARG A 540 -31.05 1.37 -22.85
N VAL A 541 -32.08 2.19 -22.66
CA VAL A 541 -33.44 1.71 -22.37
C VAL A 541 -33.97 0.81 -23.49
N ASN A 542 -33.75 1.18 -24.76
CA ASN A 542 -34.19 0.36 -25.89
C ASN A 542 -33.51 -1.01 -25.95
N ASP A 543 -32.24 -1.09 -25.61
CA ASP A 543 -31.52 -2.36 -25.59
C ASP A 543 -32.03 -3.28 -24.47
N ALA A 544 -32.51 -2.71 -23.34
CA ALA A 544 -33.17 -3.47 -22.28
C ALA A 544 -34.49 -4.08 -22.75
N TYR A 545 -35.34 -3.31 -23.49
CA TYR A 545 -36.53 -3.83 -24.09
C TYR A 545 -36.27 -5.02 -25.02
N ILE A 546 -35.28 -4.85 -25.94
CA ILE A 546 -34.88 -5.90 -26.88
C ILE A 546 -34.40 -7.14 -26.14
N ALA A 547 -33.49 -6.99 -25.18
CA ALA A 547 -32.94 -8.12 -24.43
C ALA A 547 -34.03 -8.96 -23.76
N LEU A 548 -34.99 -8.29 -23.11
CA LEU A 548 -36.09 -8.98 -22.42
C LEU A 548 -37.12 -9.61 -23.39
N GLN A 549 -37.34 -9.01 -24.54
CA GLN A 549 -38.21 -9.57 -25.60
C GLN A 549 -37.55 -10.81 -26.24
N GLU A 550 -36.23 -10.80 -26.42
CA GLU A 550 -35.49 -11.91 -27.00
C GLU A 550 -35.14 -13.03 -26.01
N GLY A 551 -35.68 -12.98 -24.79
CA GLY A 551 -35.65 -14.11 -23.88
C GLY A 551 -34.76 -13.95 -22.62
N ALA A 552 -34.16 -12.78 -22.39
CA ALA A 552 -33.52 -12.55 -21.10
C ALA A 552 -34.55 -12.56 -19.96
N ASP A 553 -34.16 -13.06 -18.80
CA ASP A 553 -34.98 -13.05 -17.59
C ASP A 553 -34.89 -11.72 -16.85
N CYS A 554 -33.70 -11.11 -16.89
CA CYS A 554 -33.38 -9.85 -16.22
C CYS A 554 -32.53 -8.96 -17.12
N ALA A 555 -32.76 -7.64 -17.07
CA ALA A 555 -31.85 -6.68 -17.67
C ALA A 555 -31.29 -5.74 -16.60
N TYR A 556 -29.94 -5.67 -16.51
CA TYR A 556 -29.23 -4.68 -15.73
C TYR A 556 -29.05 -3.41 -16.58
N LEU A 557 -29.66 -2.31 -16.16
CA LEU A 557 -29.54 -1.03 -16.85
C LEU A 557 -28.44 -0.19 -16.23
N ASP A 558 -27.28 -0.08 -16.92
CA ASP A 558 -26.14 0.70 -16.45
C ASP A 558 -26.43 2.20 -16.53
N MET A 559 -26.44 2.85 -15.37
CA MET A 559 -26.75 4.26 -15.23
C MET A 559 -25.51 5.16 -15.29
N SER A 560 -24.30 4.61 -15.44
CA SER A 560 -23.04 5.38 -15.41
C SER A 560 -22.88 6.37 -16.58
N GLY A 561 -23.69 6.25 -17.63
CA GLY A 561 -23.58 7.06 -18.84
C GLY A 561 -22.35 6.73 -19.72
N ILE A 562 -21.57 5.71 -19.37
CA ILE A 562 -20.42 5.29 -20.16
C ILE A 562 -20.91 4.71 -21.50
N GLY A 563 -20.42 5.31 -22.63
CA GLY A 563 -20.87 4.91 -23.98
C GLY A 563 -22.25 5.42 -24.39
N ASN A 564 -22.94 6.17 -23.55
CA ASN A 564 -24.21 6.80 -23.86
C ASN A 564 -24.11 8.33 -23.73
N ARG A 565 -24.63 9.08 -24.72
CA ARG A 565 -24.71 10.56 -24.67
C ARG A 565 -25.96 11.09 -23.99
N HIS A 566 -26.92 10.23 -23.69
CA HIS A 566 -28.19 10.60 -23.09
C HIS A 566 -28.30 10.00 -21.67
N SER A 567 -28.57 10.85 -20.71
CA SER A 567 -28.95 10.42 -19.36
C SER A 567 -30.35 9.78 -19.40
N ILE A 568 -30.51 8.65 -18.73
CA ILE A 568 -31.79 7.98 -18.57
C ILE A 568 -32.65 8.84 -17.69
N SER A 569 -33.84 9.21 -18.17
CA SER A 569 -34.82 10.01 -17.40
C SER A 569 -35.59 9.14 -16.40
N ILE A 570 -36.11 9.77 -15.35
CA ILE A 570 -36.98 9.12 -14.36
C ILE A 570 -38.20 8.47 -15.05
N GLN A 571 -38.78 9.16 -16.03
CA GLN A 571 -39.94 8.65 -16.76
C GLN A 571 -39.58 7.41 -17.59
N GLU A 572 -38.52 7.47 -18.39
CA GLU A 572 -38.07 6.31 -19.19
C GLU A 572 -37.77 5.09 -18.36
N LEU A 573 -37.12 5.26 -17.20
CA LEU A 573 -36.83 4.15 -16.28
C LEU A 573 -38.13 3.62 -15.66
N GLY A 574 -39.03 4.49 -15.21
CA GLY A 574 -40.32 4.10 -14.63
C GLY A 574 -41.21 3.33 -15.63
N ASP A 575 -41.29 3.81 -16.87
CA ASP A 575 -42.08 3.15 -17.96
C ASP A 575 -41.48 1.76 -18.28
N LEU A 576 -40.13 1.65 -18.36
CA LEU A 576 -39.45 0.38 -18.58
C LEU A 576 -39.71 -0.63 -17.46
N ILE A 577 -39.62 -0.20 -16.21
CA ILE A 577 -39.88 -1.06 -15.04
C ILE A 577 -41.33 -1.58 -15.08
N LYS A 578 -42.30 -0.69 -15.27
CA LYS A 578 -43.69 -1.08 -15.37
C LYS A 578 -43.96 -2.07 -16.49
N TRP A 579 -43.37 -1.82 -17.67
CA TRP A 579 -43.50 -2.71 -18.82
C TRP A 579 -42.89 -4.10 -18.54
N ALA A 580 -41.78 -4.18 -17.82
CA ALA A 580 -41.14 -5.45 -17.46
C ALA A 580 -41.94 -6.23 -16.43
N VAL A 581 -42.49 -5.58 -15.39
CA VAL A 581 -43.32 -6.19 -14.35
C VAL A 581 -44.56 -6.82 -14.97
N ASP A 582 -45.23 -6.14 -15.91
CA ASP A 582 -46.40 -6.67 -16.62
C ASP A 582 -46.11 -7.96 -17.42
N ARG A 583 -44.84 -8.31 -17.59
CA ARG A 583 -44.34 -9.50 -18.36
C ARG A 583 -43.57 -10.49 -17.51
N GLU A 584 -43.61 -10.36 -16.19
CA GLU A 584 -42.87 -11.19 -15.26
C GLU A 584 -41.35 -11.16 -15.52
N LYS A 585 -40.83 -10.01 -15.97
CA LYS A 585 -39.41 -9.74 -16.21
C LYS A 585 -38.85 -8.76 -15.19
N GLU A 586 -37.52 -8.76 -14.97
CA GLU A 586 -36.86 -7.85 -14.05
C GLU A 586 -36.05 -6.79 -14.79
N ILE A 587 -36.19 -5.53 -14.34
CA ILE A 587 -35.24 -4.44 -14.64
C ILE A 587 -34.59 -4.05 -13.33
N ILE A 588 -33.23 -4.11 -13.32
CA ILE A 588 -32.45 -3.76 -12.15
C ILE A 588 -31.45 -2.66 -12.56
N PRO A 589 -31.64 -1.42 -12.09
CA PRO A 589 -30.67 -0.35 -12.34
C PRO A 589 -29.33 -0.68 -11.70
N ALA A 590 -28.25 -0.48 -12.47
CA ALA A 590 -26.87 -0.61 -12.01
C ALA A 590 -26.32 0.79 -11.72
N LEU A 591 -26.15 1.15 -10.46
CA LEU A 591 -25.53 2.42 -10.08
C LEU A 591 -24.04 2.46 -10.49
N PRO A 592 -23.47 3.63 -10.73
CA PRO A 592 -22.07 3.73 -11.20
C PRO A 592 -21.09 2.98 -10.28
N ARG A 593 -20.08 2.38 -10.90
CA ARG A 593 -18.96 1.76 -10.19
C ARG A 593 -18.24 2.74 -9.27
N ILE A 594 -18.13 3.99 -9.70
CA ILE A 594 -17.62 5.12 -8.92
C ILE A 594 -18.75 6.14 -8.84
N GLU A 595 -19.28 6.37 -7.66
CA GLU A 595 -20.34 7.30 -7.36
C GLU A 595 -19.79 8.40 -6.45
N LYS A 596 -19.74 9.62 -6.95
CA LYS A 596 -19.16 10.77 -6.25
C LYS A 596 -20.22 11.83 -5.95
N PRO A 597 -20.08 12.55 -4.83
CA PRO A 597 -20.96 13.70 -4.54
C PRO A 597 -20.92 14.80 -5.61
N SER A 598 -19.81 14.87 -6.36
CA SER A 598 -19.60 15.81 -7.46
C SER A 598 -20.20 15.38 -8.78
N ASP A 599 -20.81 14.20 -8.87
CA ASP A 599 -21.44 13.71 -10.10
C ASP A 599 -22.64 14.57 -10.46
N PRO A 600 -22.84 14.88 -11.77
CA PRO A 600 -23.91 15.77 -12.21
C PRO A 600 -25.30 15.13 -12.09
N ILE A 601 -25.38 13.81 -11.92
CA ILE A 601 -26.60 13.03 -11.82
C ILE A 601 -26.79 12.55 -10.39
N ASP A 602 -27.89 12.92 -9.77
CA ASP A 602 -28.30 12.38 -8.48
C ASP A 602 -29.07 11.06 -8.70
N TYR A 603 -28.31 9.98 -8.79
CA TYR A 603 -28.85 8.63 -9.03
C TYR A 603 -29.85 8.20 -7.96
N ARG A 604 -29.68 8.64 -6.71
CA ARG A 604 -30.55 8.27 -5.58
C ARG A 604 -31.91 8.86 -5.73
N LYS A 605 -32.01 10.13 -6.13
CA LYS A 605 -33.31 10.75 -6.46
C LYS A 605 -34.01 10.04 -7.59
N ILE A 606 -33.28 9.59 -8.62
CA ILE A 606 -33.87 8.80 -9.70
C ILE A 606 -34.49 7.52 -9.13
N ILE A 607 -33.77 6.78 -8.29
CA ILE A 607 -34.23 5.54 -7.67
C ILE A 607 -35.48 5.78 -6.80
N GLU A 608 -35.46 6.79 -5.95
CA GLU A 608 -36.59 7.16 -5.05
C GLU A 608 -37.88 7.47 -5.82
N HIS A 609 -37.78 8.10 -7.00
CA HIS A 609 -38.96 8.53 -7.78
C HIS A 609 -39.46 7.47 -8.79
N THR A 610 -38.75 6.40 -9.02
CA THR A 610 -39.08 5.38 -10.03
C THR A 610 -39.70 4.12 -9.46
N GLY A 611 -39.79 3.99 -8.13
CA GLY A 611 -40.34 2.81 -7.47
C GLY A 611 -39.50 1.55 -7.62
N VAL A 612 -38.21 1.71 -7.93
CA VAL A 612 -37.21 0.62 -8.00
C VAL A 612 -37.18 -0.14 -6.68
N GLN A 613 -37.25 -1.46 -6.73
CA GLN A 613 -37.17 -2.32 -5.56
C GLN A 613 -35.82 -3.01 -5.39
N LYS A 614 -34.99 -3.05 -6.46
CA LYS A 614 -33.71 -3.74 -6.48
C LYS A 614 -32.65 -2.96 -7.26
N LEU A 615 -31.38 -3.08 -6.83
CA LEU A 615 -30.23 -2.47 -7.51
C LEU A 615 -29.11 -3.48 -7.78
N LEU A 616 -28.35 -3.29 -8.85
CA LEU A 616 -27.07 -3.95 -9.05
C LEU A 616 -25.98 -3.08 -8.41
N ALA A 617 -25.39 -3.57 -7.32
CA ALA A 617 -24.39 -2.86 -6.56
C ALA A 617 -23.00 -3.05 -7.20
N GLN A 618 -22.42 -1.97 -7.70
CA GLN A 618 -21.10 -1.94 -8.30
C GLN A 618 -20.02 -1.37 -7.36
N ASN A 619 -20.39 -0.89 -6.18
CA ASN A 619 -19.51 -0.39 -5.13
C ASN A 619 -20.09 -0.68 -3.74
N LEU A 620 -19.24 -0.64 -2.70
CA LEU A 620 -19.66 -0.93 -1.32
C LEU A 620 -20.67 0.09 -0.77
N GLY A 621 -20.66 1.32 -1.27
CA GLY A 621 -21.62 2.34 -0.86
C GLY A 621 -23.03 1.99 -1.31
N THR A 622 -23.21 1.50 -2.54
CA THR A 622 -24.51 1.03 -3.04
C THR A 622 -25.06 -0.14 -2.19
N VAL A 623 -24.19 -1.06 -1.74
CA VAL A 623 -24.59 -2.14 -0.81
C VAL A 623 -25.17 -1.56 0.48
N GLN A 624 -24.49 -0.60 1.08
CA GLN A 624 -24.94 0.03 2.32
C GLN A 624 -26.24 0.83 2.11
N TYR A 625 -26.32 1.57 1.01
CA TYR A 625 -27.53 2.31 0.65
C TYR A 625 -28.77 1.39 0.52
N CYS A 626 -28.62 0.26 -0.19
CA CYS A 626 -29.70 -0.72 -0.31
C CYS A 626 -30.15 -1.26 1.05
N ARG A 627 -29.23 -1.58 1.92
CA ARG A 627 -29.51 -2.10 3.27
C ARG A 627 -30.26 -1.08 4.14
N GLU A 628 -29.89 0.20 4.05
CA GLU A 628 -30.52 1.26 4.84
C GLU A 628 -31.92 1.65 4.34
N ASN A 629 -32.19 1.46 3.04
CA ASN A 629 -33.45 1.78 2.41
C ASN A 629 -34.33 0.54 2.14
N ASN A 630 -33.96 -0.64 2.67
CA ASN A 630 -34.70 -1.90 2.49
C ASN A 630 -34.91 -2.27 1.01
N LEU A 631 -33.96 -1.95 0.14
CA LEU A 631 -33.93 -2.35 -1.26
C LEU A 631 -33.25 -3.70 -1.42
N GLY A 632 -33.78 -4.56 -2.28
CA GLY A 632 -33.08 -5.75 -2.74
C GLY A 632 -31.83 -5.36 -3.52
N PHE A 633 -30.83 -6.22 -3.54
CA PHE A 633 -29.65 -5.95 -4.36
C PHE A 633 -28.93 -7.24 -4.81
N ARG A 634 -28.27 -7.12 -5.95
CA ARG A 634 -27.31 -8.10 -6.47
C ARG A 634 -25.91 -7.46 -6.52
N ILE A 635 -24.88 -8.27 -6.42
CA ILE A 635 -23.48 -7.79 -6.44
C ILE A 635 -22.92 -7.94 -7.84
N ASP A 636 -22.31 -6.88 -8.38
CA ASP A 636 -21.56 -6.93 -9.64
C ASP A 636 -20.08 -7.33 -9.44
N TYR A 637 -19.43 -7.84 -10.49
CA TYR A 637 -18.02 -8.28 -10.47
C TYR A 637 -17.03 -7.21 -9.98
N ASN A 638 -17.39 -5.93 -10.05
CA ASN A 638 -16.57 -4.81 -9.56
C ASN A 638 -16.28 -4.85 -8.05
N LEU A 639 -17.07 -5.60 -7.28
CA LEU A 639 -16.86 -5.83 -5.85
C LEU A 639 -15.86 -6.95 -5.56
N ASN A 640 -15.22 -7.50 -6.62
CA ASN A 640 -14.10 -8.44 -6.53
C ASN A 640 -14.40 -9.68 -5.66
N ALA A 641 -15.61 -10.24 -5.74
CA ALA A 641 -15.92 -11.52 -5.09
C ALA A 641 -15.08 -12.63 -5.74
N PHE A 642 -14.05 -13.11 -5.03
CA PHE A 642 -13.02 -14.00 -5.58
C PHE A 642 -12.96 -15.37 -4.91
N ASN A 643 -13.70 -15.57 -3.84
CA ASN A 643 -13.76 -16.80 -3.05
C ASN A 643 -15.14 -16.98 -2.41
N SER A 644 -15.39 -18.18 -1.94
CA SER A 644 -16.66 -18.55 -1.27
C SER A 644 -16.95 -17.70 -0.02
N PHE A 645 -15.92 -17.24 0.66
CA PHE A 645 -16.07 -16.42 1.88
C PHE A 645 -16.52 -14.99 1.58
N SER A 646 -16.05 -14.42 0.47
CA SER A 646 -16.53 -13.13 -0.03
C SER A 646 -17.97 -13.22 -0.51
N VAL A 647 -18.33 -14.31 -1.22
CA VAL A 647 -19.72 -14.59 -1.64
C VAL A 647 -20.62 -14.73 -0.41
N ASP A 648 -20.27 -15.58 0.57
CA ASP A 648 -21.07 -15.76 1.80
C ASP A 648 -21.23 -14.44 2.57
N HIS A 649 -20.18 -13.61 2.61
CA HIS A 649 -20.27 -12.31 3.27
C HIS A 649 -21.31 -11.41 2.61
N PHE A 650 -21.34 -11.28 1.28
CA PHE A 650 -22.33 -10.49 0.57
C PHE A 650 -23.75 -11.05 0.70
N ILE A 651 -23.92 -12.37 0.68
CA ILE A 651 -25.21 -13.01 0.92
C ILE A 651 -25.73 -12.71 2.35
N ARG A 652 -24.84 -12.76 3.36
CA ARG A 652 -25.20 -12.34 4.74
C ARG A 652 -25.56 -10.86 4.87
N LEU A 653 -25.03 -10.01 4.00
CA LEU A 653 -25.41 -8.61 3.93
C LEU A 653 -26.80 -8.41 3.28
N GLY A 654 -27.37 -9.46 2.65
CA GLY A 654 -28.68 -9.45 2.03
C GLY A 654 -28.65 -9.47 0.50
N ALA A 655 -27.51 -9.74 -0.13
CA ALA A 655 -27.43 -9.90 -1.58
C ALA A 655 -28.21 -11.13 -2.05
N GLU A 656 -28.98 -11.00 -3.13
CA GLU A 656 -29.69 -12.13 -3.76
C GLU A 656 -28.73 -13.04 -4.53
N THR A 657 -27.84 -12.43 -5.31
CA THR A 657 -26.78 -13.13 -6.09
C THR A 657 -25.50 -12.31 -6.09
N VAL A 658 -24.39 -12.98 -6.38
CA VAL A 658 -23.06 -12.36 -6.45
C VAL A 658 -22.41 -12.71 -7.79
N THR A 659 -22.20 -11.70 -8.64
CA THR A 659 -21.37 -11.85 -9.84
C THR A 659 -19.91 -11.94 -9.43
N ILE A 660 -19.30 -13.06 -9.70
CA ILE A 660 -17.93 -13.35 -9.30
C ILE A 660 -16.91 -12.69 -10.24
N SER A 661 -15.68 -12.55 -9.75
CA SER A 661 -14.59 -11.93 -10.50
C SER A 661 -14.30 -12.68 -11.82
N PRO A 662 -14.18 -11.97 -12.96
CA PRO A 662 -13.82 -12.55 -14.25
C PRO A 662 -12.36 -13.09 -14.31
N GLU A 663 -11.58 -12.86 -13.27
CA GLU A 663 -10.21 -13.38 -13.14
C GLU A 663 -10.17 -14.85 -12.66
N LEU A 664 -11.31 -15.45 -12.29
CA LEU A 664 -11.41 -16.83 -11.83
C LEU A 664 -11.42 -17.82 -13.00
N SER A 665 -10.67 -18.91 -12.85
CA SER A 665 -10.71 -20.03 -13.81
C SER A 665 -11.94 -20.91 -13.58
N CYS A 666 -12.35 -21.67 -14.60
CA CYS A 666 -13.46 -22.64 -14.49
C CYS A 666 -13.28 -23.65 -13.35
N GLN A 667 -12.03 -24.04 -13.05
CA GLN A 667 -11.74 -24.97 -11.94
C GLN A 667 -11.99 -24.32 -10.57
N GLN A 668 -11.71 -23.03 -10.44
CA GLN A 668 -11.98 -22.26 -9.23
C GLN A 668 -13.49 -22.01 -9.06
N ILE A 669 -14.17 -21.62 -10.14
CA ILE A 669 -15.61 -21.38 -10.15
C ILE A 669 -16.39 -22.61 -9.67
N LYS A 670 -16.00 -23.83 -10.11
CA LYS A 670 -16.64 -25.09 -9.68
C LYS A 670 -16.59 -25.36 -8.18
N LYS A 671 -15.71 -24.67 -7.46
CA LYS A 671 -15.53 -24.83 -6.01
C LYS A 671 -16.31 -23.77 -5.20
N LEU A 672 -16.81 -22.73 -5.88
CA LEU A 672 -17.55 -21.67 -5.20
C LEU A 672 -18.95 -22.11 -4.80
N TYR A 673 -19.42 -21.58 -3.70
CA TYR A 673 -20.77 -21.77 -3.24
C TYR A 673 -21.74 -20.83 -3.98
N SER A 674 -22.96 -21.31 -4.28
CA SER A 674 -24.03 -20.51 -4.88
C SER A 674 -24.85 -19.76 -3.79
N PRO A 675 -25.60 -18.70 -4.11
CA PRO A 675 -25.95 -18.25 -5.47
C PRO A 675 -24.89 -17.33 -6.09
N ILE A 676 -24.38 -17.72 -7.22
CA ILE A 676 -23.40 -16.94 -8.00
C ILE A 676 -23.89 -16.66 -9.42
N GLU A 677 -23.45 -15.53 -9.96
CA GLU A 677 -23.64 -15.14 -11.35
C GLU A 677 -22.30 -15.07 -12.09
N LEU A 678 -22.28 -15.44 -13.36
CA LEU A 678 -21.08 -15.51 -14.20
C LEU A 678 -21.21 -14.55 -15.37
N LEU A 679 -20.18 -13.73 -15.60
CA LEU A 679 -20.03 -13.00 -16.85
C LEU A 679 -19.54 -13.95 -17.94
N ILE A 680 -20.40 -14.27 -18.92
CA ILE A 680 -20.12 -15.26 -19.97
C ILE A 680 -19.85 -14.63 -21.34
N HIS A 681 -20.28 -13.39 -21.58
CA HIS A 681 -20.09 -12.65 -22.84
C HIS A 681 -20.19 -11.14 -22.60
N GLY A 682 -19.40 -10.36 -23.30
CA GLY A 682 -19.44 -8.89 -23.31
C GLY A 682 -18.07 -8.25 -23.21
N ASP A 683 -18.07 -6.92 -23.31
CA ASP A 683 -16.88 -6.09 -23.13
C ASP A 683 -16.58 -5.87 -21.65
N LEU A 684 -15.33 -6.01 -21.27
CA LEU A 684 -14.84 -5.67 -19.93
C LEU A 684 -14.19 -4.28 -19.92
N ILE A 685 -14.58 -3.46 -18.96
CA ILE A 685 -13.88 -2.19 -18.70
C ILE A 685 -12.58 -2.54 -17.94
N ILE A 686 -11.45 -2.34 -18.62
CA ILE A 686 -10.12 -2.73 -18.13
C ILE A 686 -9.30 -1.51 -17.65
#